data_4c33ab51d301fa3d6efe03f32d956765
#
_entry.id   4c33ab51d301fa3d6efe03f32d956765
#
_cell.length_a   1.000
_cell.length_b   1.000
_cell.length_c   1.000
_cell.angle_alpha   90.00
_cell.angle_beta   90.00
_cell.angle_gamma   90.00
#
_symmetry.space_group_name_H-M   'P 1'
#
loop_
_entity.id
_entity.type
_entity.pdbx_description
1 polymer ?
#
loop_
_entity_poly.entity_id
_entity_poly.type
_entity_poly.pdbx_seq_one_letter_code
_entity_poly.pdbx_strand_id
1 'polypeptide(L)'
;MHKLLRTASVGIIALLTSGQLHAQTWKLTPEETGKYGTKAAPQAEAPAAPKAEAPAAVKAEAAATPSAALANDELLKLSKDPKQWVSPTGDYANLRHSGLKQITGENVGKLQPAWQFSTGVLRGHEGAPIVLNNVSVTDSSGKTITTDVMYLHTPFPNIVYALDAKDPAHQILWKYEPKQDPSVVPVMCCDTVNRGVAYGDGKIFLAQADTTLVALDAKTGKVVWSVKNGDPSKGQTSTAAPHVFKDKVFVGIAGGEFGVRGHITAYDIKTGKQVWRGYSMGPDADTLIEPGKTTHLGQPVEKDSGISTWQGDQWQTGGGTTWGWYSYDPELNLVYYGSGNPSTWNPNQRPGDNRWSMTIWARDLDTGKTKWLYQMTPHDEWDYDGINEMILADQDIGGKKVKTLVHFDRNGFAYTLDRTNGDLLVAEKYDPAVNWATKVDMDKSSKTYGRPLVVDKYSTQHNGEDTNTQNVCPAALGSKDEQPASFDPATGLFMVPTNHVCMDYEPFRVSYTAGQPYVGATLEMFPAGKVLGDGTNHTGNFIAWDARTGKIVWSNKEQFSAWSGAVSTDGGVTFYGTLEGYLKAVDTKTGKELYKYKTPSGIIGNVMTYESAGKQYVAVLSGVGGWAGIGLAAGLSKSNEGLGAVGNYASLANYTALGGVLTVFALPN
;
A
#
# COMPACT_ATOMS: atom_id res chain seq x y z
N MET A 1 -29.32 -26.43 7.36
CA MET A 1 -28.43 -26.48 6.19
C MET A 1 -27.39 -25.36 6.20
N HIS A 2 -27.75 -24.11 6.56
CA HIS A 2 -26.78 -22.98 6.66
C HIS A 2 -25.65 -23.14 7.69
N LYS A 3 -25.87 -23.74 8.86
CA LYS A 3 -24.83 -23.89 9.90
C LYS A 3 -23.69 -24.86 9.54
N LEU A 4 -23.92 -25.84 8.68
CA LEU A 4 -22.90 -26.80 8.24
C LEU A 4 -21.99 -26.23 7.12
N LEU A 5 -22.47 -25.27 6.35
CA LEU A 5 -21.67 -24.55 5.34
C LEU A 5 -20.68 -23.56 5.96
N ARG A 6 -20.99 -23.04 7.17
CA ARG A 6 -20.16 -22.02 7.86
C ARG A 6 -18.84 -22.56 8.42
N THR A 7 -18.84 -23.80 8.88
CA THR A 7 -17.58 -24.47 9.33
C THR A 7 -16.64 -24.84 8.19
N ALA A 8 -17.18 -25.01 6.98
CA ALA A 8 -16.37 -25.27 5.79
C ALA A 8 -15.71 -23.98 5.23
N SER A 9 -16.32 -22.82 5.46
CA SER A 9 -15.83 -21.54 4.91
C SER A 9 -14.56 -21.02 5.60
N VAL A 10 -14.38 -21.28 6.90
CA VAL A 10 -13.16 -20.89 7.62
C VAL A 10 -11.94 -21.70 7.15
N GLY A 11 -12.16 -22.94 6.68
CA GLY A 11 -11.12 -23.76 6.08
C GLY A 11 -10.68 -23.31 4.68
N ILE A 12 -11.51 -22.52 3.99
CA ILE A 12 -11.26 -22.14 2.60
C ILE A 12 -10.22 -21.03 2.47
N ILE A 13 -10.16 -20.06 3.39
CA ILE A 13 -9.09 -19.04 3.37
C ILE A 13 -7.72 -19.68 3.64
N ALA A 14 -7.65 -20.66 4.55
CA ALA A 14 -6.43 -21.44 4.78
C ALA A 14 -6.12 -22.38 3.60
N LEU A 15 -7.14 -22.89 2.87
CA LEU A 15 -6.98 -23.72 1.68
C LEU A 15 -6.60 -22.93 0.42
N LEU A 16 -6.95 -21.63 0.35
CA LEU A 16 -6.57 -20.76 -0.77
C LEU A 16 -5.06 -20.63 -0.96
N THR A 17 -4.29 -20.89 0.09
CA THR A 17 -2.84 -20.78 0.08
C THR A 17 -2.12 -22.13 0.00
N SER A 18 -2.79 -23.25 0.32
CA SER A 18 -2.18 -24.60 0.30
C SER A 18 -2.40 -25.38 -1.01
N GLY A 19 -3.25 -24.87 -1.91
CA GLY A 19 -3.80 -25.64 -3.04
C GLY A 19 -2.96 -25.73 -4.30
N GLN A 20 -1.74 -25.16 -4.39
CA GLN A 20 -0.91 -25.30 -5.59
C GLN A 20 0.58 -25.51 -5.31
N LEU A 21 0.91 -26.51 -4.51
CA LEU A 21 2.22 -27.16 -4.56
C LEU A 21 2.04 -28.59 -5.06
N HIS A 22 1.48 -28.77 -6.23
CA HIS A 22 1.59 -30.02 -7.01
C HIS A 22 2.64 -29.84 -8.10
N ALA A 23 3.89 -29.67 -7.69
CA ALA A 23 5.04 -30.00 -8.50
C ALA A 23 5.55 -31.36 -7.97
N GLN A 24 5.35 -32.40 -8.76
CA GLN A 24 5.94 -33.73 -8.68
C GLN A 24 6.26 -34.25 -7.27
N THR A 25 5.35 -34.98 -6.68
CA THR A 25 5.65 -35.84 -5.53
C THR A 25 6.57 -36.98 -5.98
N TRP A 26 7.85 -36.87 -5.70
CA TRP A 26 8.72 -38.04 -5.62
C TRP A 26 8.24 -38.88 -4.43
N LYS A 27 7.68 -40.06 -4.70
CA LYS A 27 7.40 -41.06 -3.66
C LYS A 27 8.73 -41.63 -3.23
N LEU A 28 9.10 -41.39 -1.98
CA LEU A 28 10.21 -42.08 -1.34
C LEU A 28 9.90 -43.58 -1.27
N THR A 29 10.86 -44.40 -1.62
CA THR A 29 10.74 -45.86 -1.48
C THR A 29 10.77 -46.30 -0.01
N PRO A 30 10.22 -47.46 0.34
CA PRO A 30 10.21 -47.95 1.74
C PRO A 30 11.58 -48.06 2.42
N GLU A 31 12.67 -48.10 1.66
CA GLU A 31 14.05 -48.12 2.17
C GLU A 31 14.55 -46.77 2.65
N GLU A 32 14.00 -45.66 2.16
CA GLU A 32 14.42 -44.30 2.52
C GLU A 32 13.74 -43.81 3.82
N THR A 33 12.59 -44.35 4.18
CA THR A 33 11.87 -44.03 5.43
C THR A 33 12.51 -44.59 6.69
N GLY A 34 13.41 -45.58 6.57
CA GLY A 34 14.10 -46.21 7.70
C GLY A 34 15.31 -45.42 8.24
N LYS A 35 15.79 -44.38 7.54
CA LYS A 35 17.02 -43.67 7.91
C LYS A 35 16.83 -42.43 8.81
N TYR A 36 15.60 -42.00 9.07
CA TYR A 36 15.32 -40.82 9.88
C TYR A 36 14.36 -41.16 11.05
N GLY A 37 14.80 -42.04 11.93
CA GLY A 37 14.08 -42.33 13.17
C GLY A 37 14.15 -41.16 14.14
N THR A 38 12.99 -40.68 14.55
CA THR A 38 12.81 -39.60 15.53
C THR A 38 13.31 -40.08 16.91
N LYS A 39 14.42 -39.52 17.40
CA LYS A 39 14.74 -39.47 18.81
C LYS A 39 14.29 -38.11 19.37
N ALA A 40 13.38 -38.16 20.33
CA ALA A 40 12.99 -36.98 21.10
C ALA A 40 14.21 -36.43 21.86
N ALA A 41 14.47 -35.14 21.71
CA ALA A 41 15.49 -34.45 22.48
C ALA A 41 14.90 -34.00 23.84
N PRO A 42 15.69 -33.99 24.92
CA PRO A 42 15.23 -33.58 26.24
C PRO A 42 14.97 -32.06 26.29
N GLN A 43 13.93 -31.66 27.02
CA GLN A 43 13.61 -30.27 27.31
C GLN A 43 14.76 -29.61 28.08
N ALA A 44 15.32 -28.54 27.54
CA ALA A 44 16.24 -27.68 28.26
C ALA A 44 15.44 -26.57 28.97
N GLU A 45 15.72 -26.36 30.25
CA GLU A 45 15.19 -25.29 31.06
C GLU A 45 15.63 -23.92 30.50
N ALA A 46 14.70 -22.95 30.49
CA ALA A 46 14.93 -21.61 30.03
C ALA A 46 15.88 -20.84 30.97
N PRO A 47 16.89 -20.12 30.47
CA PRO A 47 17.73 -19.27 31.32
C PRO A 47 16.98 -18.00 31.74
N ALA A 48 17.16 -17.59 32.99
CA ALA A 48 16.59 -16.41 33.59
C ALA A 48 17.01 -15.11 32.83
N ALA A 49 16.07 -14.21 32.68
CA ALA A 49 16.27 -12.91 32.00
C ALA A 49 17.31 -12.03 32.74
N PRO A 50 18.23 -11.38 32.04
CA PRO A 50 19.15 -10.42 32.66
C PRO A 50 18.42 -9.15 33.07
N LYS A 51 18.75 -8.64 34.25
CA LYS A 51 18.27 -7.37 34.78
C LYS A 51 18.75 -6.22 33.86
N ALA A 52 17.79 -5.37 33.45
CA ALA A 52 18.09 -4.17 32.69
C ALA A 52 18.86 -3.15 33.56
N GLU A 53 20.05 -2.77 33.14
CA GLU A 53 20.74 -1.58 33.62
C GLU A 53 20.14 -0.33 32.96
N ALA A 54 19.93 0.73 33.73
CA ALA A 54 19.41 2.00 33.26
C ALA A 54 20.41 2.65 32.30
N PRO A 55 19.95 3.23 31.16
CA PRO A 55 20.85 3.88 30.22
C PRO A 55 21.38 5.19 30.79
N ALA A 56 22.71 5.38 30.69
CA ALA A 56 23.39 6.63 30.99
C ALA A 56 22.85 7.77 30.11
N ALA A 57 22.66 8.94 30.75
CA ALA A 57 22.18 10.14 30.07
C ALA A 57 23.13 10.57 28.94
N VAL A 58 22.67 10.48 27.70
CA VAL A 58 23.34 11.05 26.54
C VAL A 58 23.09 12.55 26.55
N LYS A 59 24.16 13.35 26.59
CA LYS A 59 24.08 14.80 26.41
C LYS A 59 23.45 15.10 25.05
N ALA A 60 22.38 15.88 25.08
CA ALA A 60 21.72 16.37 23.87
C ALA A 60 22.69 17.25 23.08
N GLU A 61 23.10 16.80 21.90
CA GLU A 61 23.69 17.67 20.89
C GLU A 61 22.63 18.69 20.43
N ALA A 62 23.05 19.95 20.33
CA ALA A 62 22.16 21.02 19.89
C ALA A 62 21.56 20.71 18.54
N ALA A 63 20.22 20.74 18.44
CA ALA A 63 19.50 20.54 17.19
C ALA A 63 20.02 21.51 16.12
N ALA A 64 20.50 20.97 15.00
CA ALA A 64 20.87 21.76 13.83
C ALA A 64 19.67 22.55 13.34
N THR A 65 19.88 23.79 12.93
CA THR A 65 18.82 24.63 12.36
C THR A 65 18.18 23.92 11.16
N PRO A 66 16.85 23.94 11.00
CA PRO A 66 16.14 23.18 9.96
C PRO A 66 16.70 23.34 8.53
N SER A 67 17.20 24.52 8.20
CA SER A 67 17.79 24.84 6.89
C SER A 67 19.10 24.06 6.58
N ALA A 68 19.94 23.79 7.58
CA ALA A 68 21.18 23.05 7.38
C ALA A 68 20.93 21.53 7.25
N ALA A 69 19.92 21.00 7.96
CA ALA A 69 19.52 19.59 7.85
C ALA A 69 18.94 19.25 6.47
N LEU A 70 18.18 20.18 5.85
CA LEU A 70 17.65 20.01 4.49
C LEU A 70 18.74 20.01 3.42
N ALA A 71 19.80 20.78 3.58
CA ALA A 71 20.89 20.87 2.62
C ALA A 71 21.72 19.58 2.51
N ASN A 72 21.67 18.72 3.53
CA ASN A 72 22.42 17.46 3.61
C ASN A 72 21.58 16.22 3.32
N ASP A 73 20.27 16.38 2.99
CA ASP A 73 19.41 15.26 2.67
C ASP A 73 19.66 14.77 1.23
N GLU A 74 20.43 13.69 1.11
CA GLU A 74 20.81 13.09 -0.17
C GLU A 74 19.56 12.70 -0.99
N LEU A 75 18.61 12.01 -0.38
CA LEU A 75 17.45 11.48 -1.09
C LEU A 75 16.51 12.60 -1.56
N LEU A 76 16.33 13.63 -0.74
CA LEU A 76 15.58 14.83 -1.13
C LEU A 76 16.23 15.55 -2.33
N LYS A 77 17.58 15.54 -2.40
CA LYS A 77 18.31 16.11 -3.53
C LYS A 77 18.15 15.24 -4.78
N LEU A 78 18.31 13.92 -4.65
CA LEU A 78 18.17 12.98 -5.77
C LEU A 78 16.75 12.98 -6.34
N SER A 79 15.72 13.06 -5.50
CA SER A 79 14.31 13.08 -5.93
C SER A 79 13.91 14.33 -6.75
N LYS A 80 14.73 15.39 -6.70
CA LYS A 80 14.54 16.59 -7.54
C LYS A 80 15.13 16.47 -8.95
N ASP A 81 15.95 15.44 -9.20
CA ASP A 81 16.46 15.15 -10.53
C ASP A 81 15.45 14.28 -11.28
N PRO A 82 14.75 14.82 -12.30
CA PRO A 82 13.70 14.09 -13.01
C PRO A 82 14.21 12.87 -13.79
N LYS A 83 15.54 12.74 -13.96
CA LYS A 83 16.17 11.62 -14.66
C LYS A 83 16.15 10.33 -13.83
N GLN A 84 15.93 10.43 -12.54
CA GLN A 84 15.95 9.34 -11.58
C GLN A 84 14.55 9.05 -11.01
N TRP A 85 14.40 7.87 -10.41
CA TRP A 85 13.21 7.49 -9.65
C TRP A 85 13.67 6.77 -8.39
N VAL A 86 13.85 7.51 -7.29
CA VAL A 86 14.69 7.10 -6.16
C VAL A 86 13.93 6.53 -4.96
N SER A 87 12.60 6.59 -4.97
CA SER A 87 11.74 6.04 -3.93
C SER A 87 10.55 5.30 -4.55
N PRO A 88 9.81 4.47 -3.80
CA PRO A 88 8.65 3.74 -4.33
C PRO A 88 7.61 4.62 -5.02
N THR A 89 7.44 5.85 -4.55
CA THR A 89 6.49 6.84 -5.07
C THR A 89 7.16 8.01 -5.80
N GLY A 90 8.46 7.93 -6.04
CA GLY A 90 9.26 8.93 -6.74
C GLY A 90 9.89 9.97 -5.83
N ASP A 91 9.15 10.54 -4.90
CA ASP A 91 9.61 11.59 -3.98
C ASP A 91 9.02 11.47 -2.57
N TYR A 92 9.39 12.40 -1.69
CA TYR A 92 8.91 12.43 -0.29
C TYR A 92 7.43 12.80 -0.15
N ALA A 93 6.87 13.48 -1.15
CA ALA A 93 5.52 14.02 -1.12
C ALA A 93 4.47 13.11 -1.76
N ASN A 94 4.89 11.95 -2.30
CA ASN A 94 4.04 11.03 -3.07
C ASN A 94 3.40 11.68 -4.31
N LEU A 95 4.07 12.64 -4.95
CA LEU A 95 3.50 13.33 -6.11
C LEU A 95 3.38 12.42 -7.34
N ARG A 96 4.27 11.45 -7.48
CA ARG A 96 4.35 10.59 -8.68
C ARG A 96 4.30 11.39 -9.98
N HIS A 97 5.02 12.50 -9.98
CA HIS A 97 5.19 13.41 -11.10
C HIS A 97 6.65 13.48 -11.53
N SER A 98 6.90 13.54 -12.82
CA SER A 98 8.26 13.67 -13.37
C SER A 98 8.38 14.93 -14.24
N GLY A 99 9.46 15.70 -14.01
CA GLY A 99 9.84 16.84 -14.84
C GLY A 99 10.35 16.47 -16.26
N LEU A 100 10.34 15.19 -16.65
CA LEU A 100 10.71 14.75 -17.99
C LEU A 100 9.63 15.14 -19.01
N LYS A 101 10.07 15.58 -20.21
CA LYS A 101 9.21 16.10 -21.26
C LYS A 101 9.57 15.71 -22.69
N GLN A 102 10.38 14.67 -22.87
CA GLN A 102 10.67 14.15 -24.22
C GLN A 102 9.46 13.43 -24.81
N ILE A 103 8.66 12.76 -23.97
CA ILE A 103 7.40 12.11 -24.36
C ILE A 103 6.27 13.10 -24.11
N THR A 104 5.58 13.49 -25.20
CA THR A 104 4.53 14.50 -25.21
C THR A 104 3.23 13.94 -25.81
N GLY A 105 2.13 14.68 -25.71
CA GLY A 105 0.87 14.33 -26.35
C GLY A 105 0.96 14.13 -27.88
N GLU A 106 1.93 14.78 -28.55
CA GLU A 106 2.12 14.69 -30.01
C GLU A 106 2.87 13.42 -30.43
N ASN A 107 3.75 12.90 -29.58
CA ASN A 107 4.64 11.78 -29.93
C ASN A 107 4.41 10.48 -29.14
N VAL A 108 3.65 10.51 -28.05
CA VAL A 108 3.40 9.34 -27.20
C VAL A 108 2.80 8.16 -27.97
N GLY A 109 2.03 8.42 -29.02
CA GLY A 109 1.50 7.38 -29.91
C GLY A 109 2.57 6.56 -30.65
N LYS A 110 3.84 7.00 -30.63
CA LYS A 110 4.99 6.31 -31.24
C LYS A 110 5.76 5.45 -30.24
N LEU A 111 5.36 5.40 -28.95
CA LEU A 111 6.02 4.57 -27.95
C LEU A 111 6.00 3.10 -28.36
N GLN A 112 7.12 2.43 -28.11
CA GLN A 112 7.25 1.00 -28.34
C GLN A 112 8.11 0.39 -27.22
N PRO A 113 7.96 -0.92 -26.93
CA PRO A 113 8.86 -1.63 -26.05
C PRO A 113 10.31 -1.47 -26.53
N ALA A 114 11.16 -0.92 -25.67
CA ALA A 114 12.59 -0.83 -25.91
C ALA A 114 13.28 -2.12 -25.46
N TRP A 115 12.87 -2.65 -24.31
CA TRP A 115 13.35 -3.93 -23.78
C TRP A 115 12.39 -4.49 -22.74
N GLN A 116 12.56 -5.76 -22.39
CA GLN A 116 11.77 -6.47 -21.40
C GLN A 116 12.65 -7.34 -20.51
N PHE A 117 12.20 -7.58 -19.28
CA PHE A 117 12.86 -8.47 -18.34
C PHE A 117 11.83 -9.35 -17.63
N SER A 118 12.03 -10.68 -17.67
CA SER A 118 11.21 -11.62 -16.91
C SER A 118 11.72 -11.74 -15.49
N THR A 119 10.84 -11.52 -14.51
CA THR A 119 11.19 -11.64 -13.08
C THR A 119 11.34 -13.08 -12.62
N GLY A 120 10.81 -14.04 -13.37
CA GLY A 120 10.75 -15.44 -12.99
C GLY A 120 9.66 -15.80 -11.96
N VAL A 121 8.82 -14.83 -11.59
CA VAL A 121 7.74 -15.01 -10.60
C VAL A 121 6.39 -14.70 -11.24
N LEU A 122 5.48 -15.69 -11.25
CA LEU A 122 4.14 -15.57 -11.83
C LEU A 122 3.11 -15.24 -10.76
N ARG A 123 3.12 -13.99 -10.27
CA ARG A 123 2.24 -13.47 -9.21
C ARG A 123 2.02 -11.96 -9.39
N GLY A 124 1.21 -11.38 -8.52
CA GLY A 124 0.90 -9.96 -8.52
C GLY A 124 2.11 -9.05 -8.26
N HIS A 125 2.48 -8.22 -9.23
CA HIS A 125 3.57 -7.26 -9.14
C HIS A 125 3.00 -5.85 -8.91
N GLU A 126 2.84 -5.43 -7.67
CA GLU A 126 2.20 -4.15 -7.30
C GLU A 126 3.15 -2.95 -7.27
N GLY A 127 4.45 -3.18 -7.18
CA GLY A 127 5.42 -2.09 -7.08
C GLY A 127 5.89 -1.51 -8.41
N ALA A 128 6.84 -0.58 -8.29
CA ALA A 128 7.64 -0.06 -9.39
C ALA A 128 9.13 -0.29 -9.12
N PRO A 129 9.98 -0.41 -10.16
CA PRO A 129 11.42 -0.34 -9.95
C PRO A 129 11.84 1.07 -9.50
N ILE A 130 13.02 1.19 -8.88
CA ILE A 130 13.70 2.46 -8.68
C ILE A 130 14.93 2.53 -9.60
N VAL A 131 15.28 3.75 -10.03
CA VAL A 131 16.40 3.98 -10.95
C VAL A 131 17.31 5.06 -10.38
N LEU A 132 18.59 4.74 -10.30
CA LEU A 132 19.67 5.64 -9.91
C LEU A 132 20.67 5.78 -11.05
N ASN A 133 21.05 7.00 -11.38
CA ASN A 133 22.04 7.27 -12.42
C ASN A 133 23.46 7.36 -11.86
N ASN A 134 24.43 6.96 -12.68
CA ASN A 134 25.87 7.04 -12.37
C ASN A 134 26.27 6.30 -11.07
N VAL A 135 25.71 5.13 -10.83
CA VAL A 135 26.03 4.28 -9.68
C VAL A 135 27.30 3.48 -9.96
N SER A 136 28.26 3.51 -9.02
CA SER A 136 29.36 2.56 -9.01
C SER A 136 28.86 1.22 -8.49
N VAL A 137 28.85 0.18 -9.31
CA VAL A 137 28.31 -1.15 -8.99
C VAL A 137 29.33 -2.23 -9.34
N THR A 138 29.36 -3.31 -8.55
CA THR A 138 30.20 -4.47 -8.84
C THR A 138 29.32 -5.58 -9.41
N ASP A 139 29.61 -5.98 -10.63
CA ASP A 139 28.88 -7.05 -11.32
C ASP A 139 29.20 -8.45 -10.78
N SER A 140 28.48 -9.44 -11.29
CA SER A 140 28.63 -10.85 -10.86
C SER A 140 30.03 -11.44 -11.17
N SER A 141 30.81 -10.81 -12.05
CA SER A 141 32.20 -11.21 -12.33
C SER A 141 33.22 -10.60 -11.36
N GLY A 142 32.79 -9.69 -10.48
CA GLY A 142 33.62 -8.93 -9.55
C GLY A 142 34.20 -7.65 -10.14
N LYS A 143 33.80 -7.26 -11.36
CA LYS A 143 34.26 -6.01 -12.01
C LYS A 143 33.41 -4.85 -11.53
N THR A 144 34.03 -3.76 -11.11
CA THR A 144 33.34 -2.50 -10.79
C THR A 144 33.20 -1.64 -12.03
N ILE A 145 31.96 -1.22 -12.29
CA ILE A 145 31.57 -0.32 -13.39
C ILE A 145 30.77 0.86 -12.85
N THR A 146 30.68 1.94 -13.59
CA THR A 146 29.75 3.06 -13.29
C THR A 146 28.70 3.10 -14.38
N THR A 147 27.44 2.90 -13.99
CA THR A 147 26.30 2.85 -14.92
C THR A 147 25.03 3.39 -14.26
N ASP A 148 23.94 3.46 -15.04
CA ASP A 148 22.61 3.72 -14.51
C ASP A 148 22.01 2.38 -14.09
N VAL A 149 21.52 2.28 -12.85
CA VAL A 149 21.06 1.01 -12.27
C VAL A 149 19.57 1.07 -11.95
N MET A 150 18.86 0.07 -12.46
CA MET A 150 17.47 -0.19 -12.07
C MET A 150 17.43 -1.29 -11.03
N TYR A 151 16.84 -0.99 -9.86
CA TYR A 151 16.60 -1.97 -8.81
C TYR A 151 15.14 -2.42 -8.88
N LEU A 152 14.95 -3.71 -9.12
CA LEU A 152 13.66 -4.36 -9.34
C LEU A 152 13.41 -5.38 -8.24
N HIS A 153 12.20 -5.45 -7.72
CA HIS A 153 11.77 -6.44 -6.73
C HIS A 153 10.68 -7.35 -7.30
N THR A 154 10.43 -8.47 -6.61
CA THR A 154 9.32 -9.37 -6.93
C THR A 154 8.37 -9.52 -5.73
N PRO A 155 7.12 -9.97 -5.95
CA PRO A 155 6.31 -10.56 -4.88
C PRO A 155 7.06 -11.73 -4.24
N PHE A 156 6.47 -12.42 -3.25
CA PHE A 156 7.12 -13.61 -2.69
C PHE A 156 7.70 -14.50 -3.81
N PRO A 157 8.98 -14.92 -3.72
CA PRO A 157 9.88 -14.92 -2.56
C PRO A 157 10.69 -13.64 -2.34
N ASN A 158 10.30 -12.48 -2.88
CA ASN A 158 10.90 -11.17 -2.66
C ASN A 158 12.34 -11.06 -3.19
N ILE A 159 12.55 -11.48 -4.41
CA ILE A 159 13.85 -11.35 -5.09
C ILE A 159 14.11 -9.88 -5.42
N VAL A 160 15.34 -9.42 -5.27
CA VAL A 160 15.78 -8.11 -5.75
C VAL A 160 16.84 -8.31 -6.84
N TYR A 161 16.66 -7.62 -7.96
CA TYR A 161 17.59 -7.55 -9.06
C TYR A 161 18.16 -6.13 -9.17
N ALA A 162 19.46 -6.00 -9.45
CA ALA A 162 20.05 -4.80 -10.00
C ALA A 162 20.34 -5.04 -11.47
N LEU A 163 19.72 -4.23 -12.34
CA LEU A 163 19.85 -4.33 -13.79
C LEU A 163 20.65 -3.13 -14.30
N ASP A 164 21.51 -3.34 -15.30
CA ASP A 164 22.14 -2.24 -16.02
C ASP A 164 21.12 -1.56 -16.94
N ALA A 165 20.65 -0.37 -16.57
CA ALA A 165 19.66 0.37 -17.34
C ALA A 165 20.27 1.08 -18.57
N LYS A 166 21.60 1.15 -18.67
CA LYS A 166 22.32 1.86 -19.72
C LYS A 166 22.89 0.94 -20.79
N ASP A 167 23.34 -0.26 -20.42
CA ASP A 167 23.83 -1.26 -21.34
C ASP A 167 22.69 -1.82 -22.20
N PRO A 168 22.82 -1.89 -23.55
CA PRO A 168 21.80 -2.49 -24.41
C PRO A 168 21.43 -3.94 -24.07
N ALA A 169 22.34 -4.70 -23.45
CA ALA A 169 22.07 -6.07 -22.99
C ALA A 169 21.27 -6.13 -21.69
N HIS A 170 21.16 -5.01 -20.95
CA HIS A 170 20.44 -4.90 -19.67
C HIS A 170 20.76 -6.04 -18.70
N GLN A 171 22.05 -6.36 -18.56
CA GLN A 171 22.51 -7.50 -17.77
C GLN A 171 22.16 -7.37 -16.29
N ILE A 172 21.98 -8.52 -15.64
CA ILE A 172 21.85 -8.58 -14.18
C ILE A 172 23.23 -8.33 -13.57
N LEU A 173 23.36 -7.19 -12.88
CA LEU A 173 24.60 -6.82 -12.18
C LEU A 173 24.76 -7.64 -10.91
N TRP A 174 23.69 -7.73 -10.12
CA TRP A 174 23.58 -8.63 -8.97
C TRP A 174 22.12 -9.03 -8.71
N LYS A 175 21.95 -10.12 -7.96
CA LYS A 175 20.66 -10.66 -7.52
C LYS A 175 20.74 -10.98 -6.04
N TYR A 176 19.73 -10.58 -5.28
CA TYR A 176 19.47 -11.03 -3.92
C TYR A 176 18.23 -11.91 -3.90
N GLU A 177 18.35 -13.11 -3.38
CA GLU A 177 17.26 -14.08 -3.28
C GLU A 177 17.16 -14.58 -1.83
N PRO A 178 16.21 -14.05 -1.04
CA PRO A 178 16.06 -14.43 0.36
C PRO A 178 15.55 -15.87 0.49
N LYS A 179 16.03 -16.56 1.53
CA LYS A 179 15.46 -17.83 1.94
C LYS A 179 14.39 -17.57 3.00
N GLN A 180 13.14 -17.66 2.62
CA GLN A 180 11.99 -17.49 3.49
C GLN A 180 11.26 -18.82 3.66
N ASP A 181 10.63 -19.02 4.83
CA ASP A 181 9.75 -20.16 5.07
C ASP A 181 8.43 -19.95 4.30
N PRO A 182 8.04 -20.86 3.38
CA PRO A 182 6.78 -20.76 2.65
C PRO A 182 5.53 -20.75 3.55
N SER A 183 5.64 -21.13 4.82
CA SER A 183 4.54 -21.07 5.79
C SER A 183 4.01 -19.64 6.03
N VAL A 184 4.75 -18.61 5.60
CA VAL A 184 4.26 -17.23 5.63
C VAL A 184 3.15 -16.98 4.60
N VAL A 185 3.12 -17.71 3.48
CA VAL A 185 2.16 -17.50 2.39
C VAL A 185 0.71 -17.63 2.86
N PRO A 186 0.31 -18.66 3.66
CA PRO A 186 -1.06 -18.78 4.18
C PRO A 186 -1.54 -17.64 5.08
N VAL A 187 -0.65 -16.83 5.65
CA VAL A 187 -1.01 -15.69 6.50
C VAL A 187 -0.86 -14.34 5.78
N MET A 188 -0.58 -14.36 4.47
CA MET A 188 -0.66 -13.16 3.61
C MET A 188 -2.07 -13.05 3.07
N CYS A 189 -2.78 -11.97 3.39
CA CYS A 189 -4.04 -11.65 2.73
C CYS A 189 -3.80 -11.24 1.28
N CYS A 190 -4.76 -11.54 0.44
CA CYS A 190 -4.92 -10.87 -0.85
C CYS A 190 -3.72 -11.02 -1.81
N ASP A 191 -3.14 -12.24 -1.90
CA ASP A 191 -1.95 -12.61 -2.66
C ASP A 191 -0.61 -12.24 -1.97
N THR A 192 0.48 -12.69 -2.56
CA THR A 192 1.85 -12.62 -2.01
C THR A 192 2.58 -11.35 -2.46
N VAL A 193 1.88 -10.25 -2.58
CA VAL A 193 2.37 -8.99 -3.15
C VAL A 193 3.48 -8.33 -2.34
N ASN A 194 4.27 -7.49 -3.01
CA ASN A 194 5.24 -6.59 -2.42
C ASN A 194 5.25 -5.28 -3.21
N ARG A 195 5.19 -4.13 -2.53
CA ARG A 195 4.99 -2.83 -3.15
C ARG A 195 6.27 -2.07 -3.48
N GLY A 196 7.44 -2.59 -3.15
CA GLY A 196 8.67 -1.94 -3.60
C GLY A 196 9.88 -2.09 -2.71
N VAL A 197 10.97 -1.52 -3.22
CA VAL A 197 12.23 -1.30 -2.52
C VAL A 197 12.47 0.20 -2.38
N ALA A 198 13.27 0.61 -1.40
CA ALA A 198 13.69 2.00 -1.22
C ALA A 198 15.22 2.11 -1.24
N TYR A 199 15.72 3.29 -1.63
CA TYR A 199 17.14 3.62 -1.59
C TYR A 199 17.42 4.64 -0.47
N GLY A 200 18.60 4.57 0.11
CA GLY A 200 19.17 5.59 0.99
C GLY A 200 20.50 5.17 1.58
N ASP A 201 21.40 6.11 1.78
CA ASP A 201 22.73 5.90 2.37
C ASP A 201 23.51 4.75 1.71
N GLY A 202 23.46 4.65 0.36
CA GLY A 202 24.12 3.60 -0.40
C GLY A 202 23.54 2.19 -0.24
N LYS A 203 22.30 2.06 0.22
CA LYS A 203 21.62 0.79 0.50
C LYS A 203 20.29 0.69 -0.22
N ILE A 204 19.87 -0.54 -0.52
CA ILE A 204 18.53 -0.90 -0.97
C ILE A 204 17.82 -1.60 0.18
N PHE A 205 16.64 -1.12 0.53
CA PHE A 205 15.82 -1.68 1.60
C PHE A 205 14.65 -2.47 1.03
N LEU A 206 14.41 -3.64 1.59
CA LEU A 206 13.31 -4.53 1.23
C LEU A 206 12.62 -5.01 2.51
N ALA A 207 11.30 -4.90 2.57
CA ALA A 207 10.48 -5.59 3.57
C ALA A 207 10.02 -6.93 2.99
N GLN A 208 10.53 -8.03 3.54
CA GLN A 208 10.18 -9.39 3.10
C GLN A 208 8.83 -9.83 3.69
N ALA A 209 8.15 -10.74 3.03
CA ALA A 209 6.85 -11.27 3.45
C ALA A 209 6.85 -11.75 4.91
N ASP A 210 7.95 -12.39 5.35
CA ASP A 210 8.15 -12.89 6.72
C ASP A 210 8.48 -11.80 7.75
N THR A 211 8.21 -10.53 7.43
CA THR A 211 8.48 -9.33 8.23
C THR A 211 9.96 -8.97 8.44
N THR A 212 10.88 -9.61 7.75
CA THR A 212 12.29 -9.21 7.78
C THR A 212 12.49 -7.94 6.96
N LEU A 213 12.92 -6.85 7.61
CA LEU A 213 13.46 -5.69 6.92
C LEU A 213 14.95 -5.93 6.69
N VAL A 214 15.38 -5.93 5.42
CA VAL A 214 16.78 -6.13 5.04
C VAL A 214 17.33 -4.89 4.34
N ALA A 215 18.56 -4.54 4.68
CA ALA A 215 19.37 -3.53 3.98
C ALA A 215 20.44 -4.25 3.15
N LEU A 216 20.42 -4.02 1.85
CA LEU A 216 21.40 -4.53 0.90
C LEU A 216 22.34 -3.41 0.51
N ASP A 217 23.62 -3.66 0.42
CA ASP A 217 24.56 -2.75 -0.19
C ASP A 217 24.18 -2.54 -1.67
N ALA A 218 23.90 -1.31 -2.07
CA ALA A 218 23.41 -1.00 -3.41
C ALA A 218 24.38 -1.36 -4.53
N LYS A 219 25.69 -1.45 -4.21
CA LYS A 219 26.76 -1.76 -5.18
C LYS A 219 26.91 -3.26 -5.42
N THR A 220 26.65 -4.08 -4.40
CA THR A 220 27.01 -5.51 -4.42
C THR A 220 25.86 -6.46 -4.14
N GLY A 221 24.70 -5.97 -3.70
CA GLY A 221 23.54 -6.78 -3.29
C GLY A 221 23.78 -7.58 -1.98
N LYS A 222 24.89 -7.37 -1.29
CA LYS A 222 25.18 -8.07 -0.03
C LYS A 222 24.39 -7.49 1.12
N VAL A 223 23.94 -8.37 2.02
CA VAL A 223 23.23 -7.94 3.25
C VAL A 223 24.19 -7.14 4.14
N VAL A 224 23.80 -5.91 4.47
CA VAL A 224 24.50 -5.06 5.44
C VAL A 224 23.96 -5.31 6.84
N TRP A 225 22.63 -5.32 6.97
CA TRP A 225 21.93 -5.68 8.21
C TRP A 225 20.51 -6.19 7.89
N SER A 226 19.92 -6.88 8.85
CA SER A 226 18.52 -7.29 8.78
C SER A 226 17.90 -7.34 10.17
N VAL A 227 16.60 -7.04 10.28
CA VAL A 227 15.84 -7.06 11.53
C VAL A 227 14.44 -7.60 11.29
N LYS A 228 13.84 -8.21 12.33
CA LYS A 228 12.43 -8.61 12.32
C LYS A 228 11.55 -7.44 12.76
N ASN A 229 10.52 -7.12 11.96
CA ASN A 229 9.51 -6.11 12.30
C ASN A 229 8.26 -6.72 12.95
N GLY A 230 8.04 -8.02 12.78
CA GLY A 230 6.87 -8.74 13.27
C GLY A 230 7.08 -10.25 13.36
N ASP A 231 6.00 -10.98 13.63
CA ASP A 231 5.97 -12.43 13.84
C ASP A 231 4.88 -13.09 12.97
N PRO A 232 5.24 -13.81 11.89
CA PRO A 232 4.26 -14.48 11.01
C PRO A 232 3.40 -15.52 11.71
N SER A 233 3.88 -16.14 12.80
CA SER A 233 3.07 -17.08 13.57
C SER A 233 1.83 -16.45 14.22
N LYS A 234 1.80 -15.12 14.28
CA LYS A 234 0.67 -14.31 14.76
C LYS A 234 -0.11 -13.64 13.64
N GLY A 235 0.13 -14.03 12.38
CA GLY A 235 -0.51 -13.40 11.21
C GLY A 235 0.14 -12.10 10.74
N GLN A 236 1.30 -11.71 11.30
CA GLN A 236 2.00 -10.49 10.89
C GLN A 236 2.81 -10.73 9.63
N THR A 237 2.61 -9.90 8.62
CA THR A 237 3.31 -9.97 7.34
C THR A 237 3.73 -8.58 6.85
N SER A 238 4.57 -8.50 5.82
CA SER A 238 4.94 -7.26 5.16
C SER A 238 4.62 -7.32 3.68
N THR A 239 3.82 -6.37 3.21
CA THR A 239 3.47 -6.17 1.81
C THR A 239 3.84 -4.77 1.31
N ALA A 240 4.03 -3.80 2.24
CA ALA A 240 4.39 -2.43 1.94
C ALA A 240 5.85 -2.29 1.47
N ALA A 241 6.10 -1.28 0.63
CA ALA A 241 7.45 -0.81 0.39
C ALA A 241 8.01 -0.11 1.64
N PRO A 242 9.29 -0.32 2.01
CA PRO A 242 9.96 0.57 2.95
C PRO A 242 10.04 1.98 2.37
N HIS A 243 10.04 3.00 3.23
CA HIS A 243 10.33 4.39 2.83
C HIS A 243 11.53 4.91 3.62
N VAL A 244 12.35 5.70 2.95
CA VAL A 244 13.51 6.34 3.58
C VAL A 244 13.28 7.84 3.66
N PHE A 245 13.38 8.39 4.87
CA PHE A 245 13.35 9.82 5.11
C PHE A 245 14.55 10.19 5.98
N LYS A 246 15.46 11.01 5.45
CA LYS A 246 16.73 11.34 6.10
C LYS A 246 17.54 10.10 6.51
N ASP A 247 17.74 9.93 7.79
CA ASP A 247 18.53 8.87 8.43
C ASP A 247 17.72 7.68 8.93
N LYS A 248 16.44 7.57 8.53
CA LYS A 248 15.51 6.54 9.00
C LYS A 248 14.85 5.77 7.88
N VAL A 249 14.62 4.49 8.13
CA VAL A 249 13.82 3.60 7.29
C VAL A 249 12.51 3.30 8.00
N PHE A 250 11.40 3.53 7.32
CA PHE A 250 10.05 3.29 7.82
C PHE A 250 9.45 2.03 7.22
N VAL A 251 8.82 1.23 8.05
CA VAL A 251 8.05 0.07 7.62
C VAL A 251 6.87 -0.15 8.56
N GLY A 252 5.72 -0.45 7.97
CA GLY A 252 4.51 -0.82 8.69
C GLY A 252 4.36 -2.32 8.88
N ILE A 253 3.14 -2.75 9.18
CA ILE A 253 2.77 -4.15 9.34
C ILE A 253 1.42 -4.42 8.68
N ALA A 254 1.25 -5.58 8.06
CA ALA A 254 0.00 -6.12 7.54
C ALA A 254 -0.53 -7.24 8.45
N GLY A 255 -1.75 -7.70 8.20
CA GLY A 255 -2.39 -8.81 8.91
C GLY A 255 -3.64 -8.40 9.69
N GLY A 256 -4.36 -7.35 9.27
CA GLY A 256 -5.64 -6.96 9.89
C GLY A 256 -6.61 -8.12 9.96
N GLU A 257 -6.72 -8.94 8.92
CA GLU A 257 -7.57 -10.12 8.80
C GLU A 257 -7.16 -11.27 9.75
N PHE A 258 -6.06 -11.11 10.48
CA PHE A 258 -5.56 -12.03 11.50
C PHE A 258 -5.58 -11.40 12.90
N GLY A 259 -6.22 -10.24 13.07
CA GLY A 259 -6.26 -9.53 14.34
C GLY A 259 -4.91 -8.95 14.76
N VAL A 260 -4.07 -8.58 13.80
CA VAL A 260 -2.80 -7.92 14.07
C VAL A 260 -3.03 -6.48 14.52
N ARG A 261 -2.50 -6.11 15.67
CA ARG A 261 -2.45 -4.72 16.13
C ARG A 261 -1.46 -3.93 15.27
N GLY A 262 -1.97 -3.00 14.48
CA GLY A 262 -1.22 -2.21 13.52
C GLY A 262 -0.17 -1.31 14.17
N HIS A 263 0.97 -1.15 13.49
CA HIS A 263 2.04 -0.24 13.90
C HIS A 263 2.90 0.20 12.71
N ILE A 264 3.56 1.35 12.86
CA ILE A 264 4.66 1.78 12.02
C ILE A 264 5.94 1.82 12.85
N THR A 265 7.07 1.46 12.26
CA THR A 265 8.36 1.46 12.93
C THR A 265 9.39 2.26 12.13
N ALA A 266 10.14 3.11 12.80
CA ALA A 266 11.32 3.79 12.27
C ALA A 266 12.58 3.07 12.73
N TYR A 267 13.45 2.75 11.79
CA TYR A 267 14.74 2.13 12.02
C TYR A 267 15.87 3.09 11.61
N ASP A 268 16.96 3.09 12.36
CA ASP A 268 18.19 3.79 11.99
C ASP A 268 18.76 3.20 10.68
N ILE A 269 19.00 4.04 9.69
CA ILE A 269 19.38 3.62 8.33
C ILE A 269 20.73 2.90 8.27
N LYS A 270 21.64 3.17 9.21
CA LYS A 270 23.00 2.60 9.24
C LYS A 270 23.05 1.27 9.95
N THR A 271 22.28 1.13 11.02
CA THR A 271 22.42 0.03 11.98
C THR A 271 21.24 -0.94 12.01
N GLY A 272 20.07 -0.55 11.48
CA GLY A 272 18.83 -1.30 11.60
C GLY A 272 18.25 -1.32 13.02
N LYS A 273 18.78 -0.52 13.96
CA LYS A 273 18.20 -0.41 15.30
C LYS A 273 16.88 0.34 15.24
N GLN A 274 15.89 -0.17 15.97
CA GLN A 274 14.61 0.53 16.12
C GLN A 274 14.84 1.86 16.86
N VAL A 275 14.39 2.96 16.23
CA VAL A 275 14.40 4.30 16.83
C VAL A 275 13.13 4.49 17.63
N TRP A 276 11.98 4.23 17.00
CA TRP A 276 10.68 4.25 17.68
C TRP A 276 9.69 3.32 16.94
N ARG A 277 8.64 2.94 17.65
CA ARG A 277 7.46 2.25 17.10
C ARG A 277 6.21 2.91 17.62
N GLY A 278 5.28 3.28 16.74
CA GLY A 278 3.99 3.81 17.10
C GLY A 278 2.87 2.87 16.66
N TYR A 279 2.05 2.42 17.63
CA TYR A 279 0.88 1.61 17.35
C TYR A 279 -0.32 2.46 16.93
N SER A 280 -1.25 1.87 16.19
CA SER A 280 -2.47 2.55 15.74
C SER A 280 -3.53 2.65 16.83
N MET A 281 -3.47 1.83 17.87
CA MET A 281 -4.37 1.84 19.02
C MET A 281 -3.65 1.36 20.26
N GLY A 282 -4.26 1.54 21.44
CA GLY A 282 -3.69 1.17 22.72
C GLY A 282 -3.37 2.37 23.62
N PRO A 283 -2.62 2.15 24.72
CA PRO A 283 -2.22 3.23 25.66
C PRO A 283 -1.42 4.34 24.95
N ASP A 284 -1.45 5.55 25.50
CA ASP A 284 -0.72 6.71 24.95
C ASP A 284 0.78 6.44 24.78
N ALA A 285 1.40 5.65 25.66
CA ALA A 285 2.80 5.27 25.56
C ALA A 285 3.12 4.43 24.30
N ASP A 286 2.18 3.62 23.82
CA ASP A 286 2.31 2.80 22.64
C ASP A 286 1.94 3.58 21.37
N THR A 287 0.88 4.39 21.43
CA THR A 287 0.42 5.19 20.30
C THR A 287 1.27 6.44 20.09
N LEU A 288 2.15 6.77 21.05
CA LEU A 288 2.95 8.00 21.07
C LEU A 288 2.10 9.27 20.95
N ILE A 289 0.88 9.21 21.46
CA ILE A 289 -0.02 10.35 21.63
C ILE A 289 0.38 11.11 22.88
N GLU A 290 0.42 12.45 22.81
CA GLU A 290 0.63 13.33 23.95
C GLU A 290 -0.71 14.01 24.30
N PRO A 291 -1.45 13.54 25.33
CA PRO A 291 -2.73 14.12 25.71
C PRO A 291 -2.61 15.63 25.95
N GLY A 292 -3.58 16.38 25.44
CA GLY A 292 -3.58 17.83 25.52
C GLY A 292 -2.66 18.56 24.54
N LYS A 293 -1.79 17.84 23.82
CA LYS A 293 -0.91 18.41 22.77
C LYS A 293 -1.22 17.87 21.39
N THR A 294 -1.42 16.54 21.26
CA THR A 294 -1.90 15.92 20.03
C THR A 294 -3.31 16.40 19.76
N THR A 295 -3.63 16.74 18.51
CA THR A 295 -4.96 17.23 18.12
C THR A 295 -5.68 16.31 17.13
N HIS A 296 -7.00 16.28 17.24
CA HIS A 296 -7.93 15.72 16.27
C HIS A 296 -8.90 16.82 15.84
N LEU A 297 -8.88 17.21 14.57
CA LEU A 297 -9.69 18.32 14.02
C LEU A 297 -9.56 19.61 14.87
N GLY A 298 -8.33 19.96 15.23
CA GLY A 298 -8.02 21.16 16.03
C GLY A 298 -8.35 21.05 17.52
N GLN A 299 -8.93 19.94 18.00
CA GLN A 299 -9.22 19.74 19.42
C GLN A 299 -8.17 18.82 20.07
N PRO A 300 -7.71 19.14 21.29
CA PRO A 300 -6.80 18.27 22.01
C PRO A 300 -7.38 16.87 22.24
N VAL A 301 -6.55 15.85 22.03
CA VAL A 301 -6.93 14.45 22.26
C VAL A 301 -6.86 14.12 23.74
N GLU A 302 -7.84 13.37 24.23
CA GLU A 302 -7.93 12.92 25.61
C GLU A 302 -6.93 11.81 25.92
N LYS A 303 -6.63 11.64 27.22
CA LYS A 303 -5.76 10.57 27.71
C LYS A 303 -6.32 9.20 27.34
N ASP A 304 -5.42 8.30 26.94
CA ASP A 304 -5.73 6.90 26.59
C ASP A 304 -6.86 6.76 25.54
N SER A 305 -6.96 7.75 24.63
CA SER A 305 -7.97 7.78 23.57
C SER A 305 -7.91 6.58 22.63
N GLY A 306 -6.75 5.94 22.50
CA GLY A 306 -6.55 4.72 21.69
C GLY A 306 -7.13 3.44 22.32
N ILE A 307 -7.65 3.52 23.55
CA ILE A 307 -8.37 2.42 24.21
C ILE A 307 -9.79 2.80 24.63
N SER A 308 -10.06 4.05 24.90
CA SER A 308 -11.33 4.51 25.51
C SER A 308 -12.58 4.20 24.68
N THR A 309 -12.43 3.92 23.38
CA THR A 309 -13.52 3.60 22.46
C THR A 309 -13.55 2.11 22.06
N TRP A 310 -12.79 1.27 22.74
CA TRP A 310 -12.77 -0.18 22.58
C TRP A 310 -13.43 -0.86 23.79
N GLN A 311 -14.08 -1.99 23.55
CA GLN A 311 -14.61 -2.79 24.65
C GLN A 311 -13.51 -3.64 25.27
N GLY A 312 -13.19 -3.41 26.55
CA GLY A 312 -12.16 -4.17 27.26
C GLY A 312 -10.79 -4.06 26.59
N ASP A 313 -10.20 -5.19 26.25
CA ASP A 313 -8.86 -5.29 25.65
C ASP A 313 -8.86 -5.62 24.15
N GLN A 314 -10.00 -5.48 23.47
CA GLN A 314 -10.13 -5.74 22.02
C GLN A 314 -9.16 -4.95 21.17
N TRP A 315 -8.69 -3.78 21.63
CA TRP A 315 -7.64 -3.01 20.95
C TRP A 315 -6.34 -3.80 20.74
N GLN A 316 -6.08 -4.86 21.52
CA GLN A 316 -4.88 -5.70 21.35
C GLN A 316 -4.89 -6.52 20.08
N THR A 317 -6.08 -6.81 19.56
CA THR A 317 -6.30 -7.52 18.29
C THR A 317 -7.07 -6.65 17.30
N GLY A 318 -7.00 -5.33 17.47
CA GLY A 318 -7.91 -4.37 16.86
C GLY A 318 -7.64 -4.00 15.40
N GLY A 319 -6.67 -4.58 14.71
CA GLY A 319 -6.37 -4.18 13.33
C GLY A 319 -5.63 -2.85 13.25
N GLY A 320 -6.08 -1.96 12.37
CA GLY A 320 -5.43 -0.66 12.15
C GLY A 320 -4.02 -0.78 11.58
N THR A 321 -3.80 -1.77 10.70
CA THR A 321 -2.50 -2.07 10.10
C THR A 321 -2.05 -0.96 9.15
N THR A 322 -0.75 -0.88 8.83
CA THR A 322 -0.14 0.29 8.19
C THR A 322 0.65 -0.11 6.95
N TRP A 323 0.02 -0.92 6.10
CA TRP A 323 0.64 -1.56 4.94
C TRP A 323 0.63 -0.72 3.65
N GLY A 324 0.24 0.56 3.74
CA GLY A 324 0.17 1.49 2.61
C GLY A 324 1.45 2.29 2.35
N TRP A 325 1.28 3.53 1.95
CA TRP A 325 2.34 4.44 1.55
C TRP A 325 2.58 5.51 2.62
N TYR A 326 3.83 5.99 2.72
CA TYR A 326 4.21 7.03 3.67
C TYR A 326 4.73 8.25 2.90
N SER A 327 4.48 9.45 3.43
CA SER A 327 5.03 10.70 2.92
C SER A 327 5.69 11.51 4.04
N TYR A 328 6.55 12.45 3.65
CA TYR A 328 7.31 13.25 4.59
C TYR A 328 7.42 14.70 4.15
N ASP A 329 7.08 15.63 5.04
CA ASP A 329 7.33 17.06 4.86
C ASP A 329 8.62 17.46 5.61
N PRO A 330 9.72 17.75 4.88
CA PRO A 330 11.00 18.08 5.50
C PRO A 330 11.01 19.45 6.20
N GLU A 331 10.10 20.36 5.85
CA GLU A 331 10.00 21.68 6.52
C GLU A 331 9.28 21.57 7.86
N LEU A 332 8.29 20.71 7.96
CA LEU A 332 7.52 20.46 9.19
C LEU A 332 8.13 19.35 10.05
N ASN A 333 9.05 18.56 9.49
CA ASN A 333 9.62 17.34 10.10
C ASN A 333 8.54 16.30 10.45
N LEU A 334 7.49 16.19 9.62
CA LEU A 334 6.36 15.31 9.85
C LEU A 334 6.27 14.19 8.81
N VAL A 335 6.10 12.98 9.30
CA VAL A 335 5.73 11.78 8.50
C VAL A 335 4.23 11.61 8.53
N TYR A 336 3.62 11.38 7.35
CA TYR A 336 2.18 11.14 7.20
C TYR A 336 1.94 9.74 6.65
N TYR A 337 0.92 9.06 7.19
CA TYR A 337 0.49 7.75 6.75
C TYR A 337 -0.92 7.43 7.26
N GLY A 338 -1.52 6.37 6.74
CA GLY A 338 -2.82 5.89 7.15
C GLY A 338 -2.76 4.59 7.96
N SER A 339 -3.72 4.41 8.86
CA SER A 339 -4.01 3.12 9.48
C SER A 339 -5.29 2.51 8.89
N GLY A 340 -5.29 1.19 8.75
CA GLY A 340 -6.36 0.43 8.13
C GLY A 340 -7.57 0.21 9.03
N ASN A 341 -8.43 -0.67 8.56
CA ASN A 341 -9.68 -1.04 9.20
C ASN A 341 -9.50 -1.68 10.59
N PRO A 342 -10.53 -1.63 11.44
CA PRO A 342 -10.51 -2.37 12.70
C PRO A 342 -10.82 -3.86 12.48
N SER A 343 -10.17 -4.75 13.22
CA SER A 343 -10.51 -6.18 13.28
C SER A 343 -11.55 -6.44 14.39
N THR A 344 -12.54 -7.27 14.17
CA THR A 344 -12.91 -8.01 12.97
C THR A 344 -13.69 -7.12 12.00
N TRP A 345 -14.03 -7.63 10.80
CA TRP A 345 -14.97 -6.94 9.90
C TRP A 345 -16.41 -6.93 10.43
N ASN A 346 -16.75 -7.73 11.46
CA ASN A 346 -18.04 -7.71 12.15
C ASN A 346 -18.09 -6.57 13.17
N PRO A 347 -18.79 -5.45 12.89
CA PRO A 347 -18.84 -4.28 13.76
C PRO A 347 -19.53 -4.57 15.11
N ASN A 348 -20.47 -5.54 15.14
CA ASN A 348 -21.18 -5.90 16.37
C ASN A 348 -20.27 -6.55 17.43
N GLN A 349 -19.09 -7.09 17.01
CA GLN A 349 -18.13 -7.66 17.94
C GLN A 349 -17.21 -6.61 18.60
N ARG A 350 -17.16 -5.38 18.08
CA ARG A 350 -16.25 -4.32 18.53
C ARG A 350 -16.95 -2.95 18.62
N PRO A 351 -17.91 -2.78 19.51
CA PRO A 351 -18.67 -1.54 19.64
C PRO A 351 -17.74 -0.34 19.97
N GLY A 352 -18.17 0.86 19.58
CA GLY A 352 -17.46 2.11 19.77
C GLY A 352 -16.73 2.59 18.52
N ASP A 353 -16.12 3.77 18.57
CA ASP A 353 -15.43 4.41 17.42
C ASP A 353 -14.16 3.66 16.97
N ASN A 354 -13.66 2.72 17.76
CA ASN A 354 -12.45 1.93 17.49
C ASN A 354 -11.22 2.80 17.16
N ARG A 355 -10.97 3.83 17.95
CA ARG A 355 -9.84 4.76 17.79
C ARG A 355 -8.51 4.02 18.00
N TRP A 356 -7.49 4.20 17.13
CA TRP A 356 -7.43 5.03 15.96
C TRP A 356 -7.20 4.15 14.71
N SER A 357 -8.15 3.27 14.41
CA SER A 357 -8.27 2.67 13.08
C SER A 357 -8.76 3.72 12.07
N MET A 358 -8.63 3.49 10.77
CA MET A 358 -9.11 4.39 9.71
C MET A 358 -8.62 5.84 9.84
N THR A 359 -7.35 6.02 10.21
CA THR A 359 -6.84 7.31 10.69
C THR A 359 -5.65 7.79 9.88
N ILE A 360 -5.66 9.06 9.46
CA ILE A 360 -4.49 9.79 8.98
C ILE A 360 -3.67 10.24 10.19
N TRP A 361 -2.39 9.91 10.19
CA TRP A 361 -1.44 10.25 11.24
C TRP A 361 -0.41 11.26 10.75
N ALA A 362 -0.10 12.26 11.55
CA ALA A 362 1.06 13.15 11.38
C ALA A 362 1.98 12.98 12.59
N ARG A 363 3.16 12.41 12.36
CA ARG A 363 4.14 12.12 13.41
C ARG A 363 5.44 12.83 13.18
N ASP A 364 6.03 13.31 14.27
CA ASP A 364 7.40 13.82 14.26
C ASP A 364 8.37 12.70 13.82
N LEU A 365 9.21 13.00 12.84
CA LEU A 365 10.13 12.02 12.23
C LEU A 365 11.08 11.39 13.27
N ASP A 366 11.59 12.21 14.20
CA ASP A 366 12.68 11.81 15.08
C ASP A 366 12.19 11.06 16.32
N THR A 367 11.04 11.45 16.84
CA THR A 367 10.50 10.95 18.10
C THR A 367 9.30 10.01 17.94
N GLY A 368 8.66 9.99 16.78
CA GLY A 368 7.41 9.29 16.53
C GLY A 368 6.18 9.91 17.22
N LYS A 369 6.35 10.98 17.98
CA LYS A 369 5.24 11.64 18.69
C LYS A 369 4.19 12.16 17.72
N THR A 370 2.93 11.86 18.01
CA THR A 370 1.80 12.28 17.18
C THR A 370 1.52 13.76 17.39
N LYS A 371 1.57 14.55 16.30
CA LYS A 371 1.24 15.98 16.32
C LYS A 371 -0.25 16.20 16.14
N TRP A 372 -0.80 15.60 15.10
CA TRP A 372 -2.22 15.57 14.85
C TRP A 372 -2.63 14.24 14.18
N LEU A 373 -3.90 13.96 14.24
CA LEU A 373 -4.49 12.79 13.58
C LEU A 373 -5.94 13.10 13.17
N TYR A 374 -6.46 12.33 12.21
CA TYR A 374 -7.85 12.46 11.76
C TYR A 374 -8.43 11.08 11.43
N GLN A 375 -9.45 10.65 12.17
CA GLN A 375 -10.17 9.40 11.91
C GLN A 375 -11.25 9.64 10.86
N MET A 376 -11.08 9.03 9.67
CA MET A 376 -11.95 9.23 8.50
C MET A 376 -13.25 8.44 8.57
N THR A 377 -13.20 7.22 9.10
CA THR A 377 -14.37 6.34 9.25
C THR A 377 -14.40 5.77 10.68
N PRO A 378 -14.96 6.53 11.66
CA PRO A 378 -15.18 5.98 13.00
C PRO A 378 -16.10 4.76 12.94
N HIS A 379 -15.75 3.69 13.69
CA HIS A 379 -16.53 2.44 13.71
C HIS A 379 -16.74 1.87 12.30
N ASP A 380 -15.66 1.73 11.51
CA ASP A 380 -15.78 1.18 10.16
C ASP A 380 -16.50 -0.17 10.17
N GLU A 381 -17.49 -0.31 9.29
CA GLU A 381 -18.39 -1.46 9.22
C GLU A 381 -18.26 -2.24 7.91
N TRP A 382 -17.35 -1.83 7.00
CA TRP A 382 -17.33 -2.23 5.59
C TRP A 382 -15.95 -2.65 5.09
N ASP A 383 -14.91 -2.64 5.94
CA ASP A 383 -13.51 -2.87 5.58
C ASP A 383 -12.93 -1.75 4.69
N TYR A 384 -13.19 -0.50 5.04
CA TYR A 384 -12.61 0.64 4.35
C TYR A 384 -11.26 1.01 4.95
N ASP A 385 -10.16 0.47 4.41
CA ASP A 385 -8.81 0.77 4.88
C ASP A 385 -8.37 2.22 4.59
N GLY A 386 -7.83 2.91 5.59
CA GLY A 386 -7.33 4.27 5.45
C GLY A 386 -5.86 4.39 5.02
N ILE A 387 -5.31 3.36 4.35
CA ILE A 387 -3.86 3.21 4.12
C ILE A 387 -3.35 3.86 2.83
N ASN A 388 -4.22 4.34 1.98
CA ASN A 388 -3.85 4.91 0.69
C ASN A 388 -2.86 6.08 0.88
N GLU A 389 -2.18 6.46 -0.19
CA GLU A 389 -1.14 7.48 -0.14
C GLU A 389 -1.66 8.84 0.36
N MET A 390 -0.82 9.51 1.14
CA MET A 390 -0.97 10.93 1.51
C MET A 390 -0.15 11.75 0.54
N ILE A 391 -0.80 12.54 -0.34
CA ILE A 391 -0.12 13.35 -1.35
C ILE A 391 0.05 14.77 -0.81
N LEU A 392 1.30 15.21 -0.68
CA LEU A 392 1.63 16.52 -0.12
C LEU A 392 1.81 17.53 -1.26
N ALA A 393 0.78 18.30 -1.56
CA ALA A 393 0.80 19.30 -2.62
C ALA A 393 0.37 20.66 -2.08
N ASP A 394 1.18 21.69 -2.29
CA ASP A 394 0.77 23.06 -1.92
C ASP A 394 -0.22 23.60 -2.94
N GLN A 395 -1.39 24.04 -2.46
CA GLN A 395 -2.48 24.49 -3.31
C GLN A 395 -3.02 25.86 -2.90
N ASP A 396 -3.66 26.54 -3.83
CA ASP A 396 -4.42 27.75 -3.54
C ASP A 396 -5.86 27.38 -3.20
N ILE A 397 -6.26 27.56 -1.96
CA ILE A 397 -7.61 27.30 -1.47
C ILE A 397 -8.22 28.62 -0.97
N GLY A 398 -9.25 29.09 -1.67
CA GLY A 398 -9.91 30.34 -1.33
C GLY A 398 -8.99 31.57 -1.40
N GLY A 399 -8.02 31.59 -2.32
CA GLY A 399 -7.07 32.67 -2.52
C GLY A 399 -5.89 32.68 -1.54
N LYS A 400 -5.70 31.59 -0.79
CA LYS A 400 -4.57 31.40 0.14
C LYS A 400 -3.77 30.17 -0.24
N LYS A 401 -2.44 30.28 -0.28
CA LYS A 401 -1.56 29.10 -0.39
C LYS A 401 -1.61 28.31 0.89
N VAL A 402 -2.00 27.05 0.79
CA VAL A 402 -2.10 26.10 1.89
C VAL A 402 -1.18 24.93 1.63
N LYS A 403 -0.45 24.48 2.64
CA LYS A 403 0.27 23.21 2.61
C LYS A 403 -0.75 22.08 2.75
N THR A 404 -1.23 21.54 1.63
CA THR A 404 -2.28 20.52 1.69
C THR A 404 -1.71 19.11 1.72
N LEU A 405 -2.45 18.23 2.39
CA LEU A 405 -2.41 16.79 2.29
C LEU A 405 -3.72 16.36 1.61
N VAL A 406 -3.61 15.65 0.50
CA VAL A 406 -4.78 15.10 -0.21
C VAL A 406 -4.74 13.58 -0.11
N HIS A 407 -5.88 13.00 0.26
CA HIS A 407 -6.03 11.56 0.46
C HIS A 407 -7.33 11.07 -0.18
N PHE A 408 -7.23 10.01 -0.99
CA PHE A 408 -8.36 9.32 -1.60
C PHE A 408 -8.59 8.03 -0.82
N ASP A 409 -9.57 8.04 0.07
CA ASP A 409 -9.81 6.93 0.99
C ASP A 409 -10.67 5.83 0.36
N ARG A 410 -10.51 4.57 0.81
CA ARG A 410 -11.36 3.45 0.36
C ARG A 410 -12.84 3.74 0.54
N ASN A 411 -13.21 4.49 1.57
CA ASN A 411 -14.59 4.85 1.89
C ASN A 411 -15.30 5.68 0.80
N GLY A 412 -14.56 6.09 -0.24
CA GLY A 412 -15.07 6.82 -1.40
C GLY A 412 -15.10 8.34 -1.25
N PHE A 413 -14.58 8.88 -0.14
CA PHE A 413 -14.36 10.31 0.04
C PHE A 413 -12.90 10.70 -0.22
N ALA A 414 -12.70 11.79 -0.93
CA ALA A 414 -11.41 12.46 -1.06
C ALA A 414 -11.32 13.56 0.00
N TYR A 415 -10.26 13.52 0.79
CA TYR A 415 -10.01 14.46 1.88
C TYR A 415 -8.88 15.40 1.49
N THR A 416 -9.10 16.71 1.67
CA THR A 416 -8.06 17.74 1.60
C THR A 416 -7.90 18.36 2.98
N LEU A 417 -6.72 18.23 3.57
CA LEU A 417 -6.40 18.76 4.89
C LEU A 417 -5.26 19.79 4.81
N ASP A 418 -5.24 20.73 5.73
CA ASP A 418 -4.02 21.48 6.03
C ASP A 418 -3.05 20.56 6.79
N ARG A 419 -1.94 20.16 6.12
CA ARG A 419 -1.00 19.19 6.69
C ARG A 419 -0.20 19.73 7.87
N THR A 420 -0.27 21.02 8.14
CA THR A 420 0.43 21.62 9.29
C THR A 420 -0.25 21.33 10.62
N ASN A 421 -1.59 21.17 10.61
CA ASN A 421 -2.40 21.05 11.83
C ASN A 421 -3.55 20.04 11.77
N GLY A 422 -3.81 19.45 10.59
CA GLY A 422 -4.88 18.47 10.38
C GLY A 422 -6.28 19.08 10.20
N ASP A 423 -6.40 20.37 9.94
CA ASP A 423 -7.69 21.00 9.64
C ASP A 423 -8.29 20.44 8.35
N LEU A 424 -9.54 19.99 8.42
CA LEU A 424 -10.27 19.47 7.27
C LEU A 424 -10.81 20.63 6.43
N LEU A 425 -10.41 20.69 5.15
CA LEU A 425 -10.73 21.77 4.22
C LEU A 425 -11.80 21.35 3.21
N VAL A 426 -11.67 20.14 2.63
CA VAL A 426 -12.62 19.56 1.68
C VAL A 426 -12.77 18.07 1.97
N ALA A 427 -14.00 17.57 1.89
CA ALA A 427 -14.29 16.13 1.98
C ALA A 427 -15.50 15.82 1.09
N GLU A 428 -15.24 15.31 -0.11
CA GLU A 428 -16.26 15.07 -1.12
C GLU A 428 -16.12 13.69 -1.76
N LYS A 429 -17.20 13.13 -2.26
CA LYS A 429 -17.23 11.83 -2.93
C LYS A 429 -16.51 11.90 -4.27
N TYR A 430 -15.53 11.00 -4.49
CA TYR A 430 -14.83 10.91 -5.78
C TYR A 430 -15.31 9.73 -6.65
N ASP A 431 -16.29 8.96 -6.16
CA ASP A 431 -17.10 8.04 -6.96
C ASP A 431 -18.59 8.35 -6.72
N PRO A 432 -19.39 8.63 -7.78
CA PRO A 432 -20.81 8.96 -7.65
C PRO A 432 -21.67 7.82 -7.09
N ALA A 433 -21.17 6.58 -7.10
CA ALA A 433 -21.90 5.43 -6.54
C ALA A 433 -21.92 5.40 -5.00
N VAL A 434 -21.01 6.08 -4.33
CA VAL A 434 -20.88 6.07 -2.86
C VAL A 434 -22.19 6.40 -2.17
N ASN A 435 -22.73 5.46 -1.37
CA ASN A 435 -24.05 5.57 -0.78
C ASN A 435 -24.13 5.28 0.72
N TRP A 436 -23.10 4.65 1.31
CA TRP A 436 -23.07 4.28 2.73
C TRP A 436 -23.15 5.48 3.68
N ALA A 437 -22.69 6.65 3.23
CA ALA A 437 -22.80 7.92 3.92
C ALA A 437 -23.31 9.00 2.95
N THR A 438 -24.08 9.96 3.47
CA THR A 438 -24.59 11.07 2.65
C THR A 438 -23.51 12.06 2.30
N LYS A 439 -22.70 12.45 3.30
CA LYS A 439 -21.56 13.39 3.23
C LYS A 439 -20.70 13.25 4.47
N VAL A 440 -19.53 13.85 4.46
CA VAL A 440 -18.79 14.20 5.69
C VAL A 440 -19.37 15.49 6.26
N ASP A 441 -19.59 15.56 7.56
CA ASP A 441 -20.10 16.77 8.22
C ASP A 441 -18.99 17.83 8.29
N MET A 442 -19.15 18.92 7.53
CA MET A 442 -18.19 20.02 7.44
C MET A 442 -18.57 21.22 8.33
N ASP A 443 -19.64 21.14 9.10
CA ASP A 443 -20.05 22.20 10.03
C ASP A 443 -19.23 22.13 11.32
N LYS A 444 -18.27 23.06 11.47
CA LYS A 444 -17.39 23.14 12.66
C LYS A 444 -18.13 23.33 13.99
N SER A 445 -19.40 23.76 13.96
CA SER A 445 -20.25 23.88 15.15
C SER A 445 -20.99 22.58 15.51
N SER A 446 -21.00 21.62 14.60
CA SER A 446 -21.67 20.32 14.78
C SER A 446 -20.88 19.41 15.72
N LYS A 447 -21.60 18.58 16.51
CA LYS A 447 -20.99 17.51 17.32
C LYS A 447 -20.41 16.38 16.47
N THR A 448 -20.83 16.28 15.21
CA THR A 448 -20.38 15.28 14.23
C THR A 448 -19.41 15.85 13.21
N TYR A 449 -18.85 17.06 13.47
CA TYR A 449 -17.85 17.66 12.58
C TYR A 449 -16.72 16.69 12.21
N GLY A 450 -16.46 16.57 10.93
CA GLY A 450 -15.45 15.67 10.35
C GLY A 450 -15.89 14.21 10.28
N ARG A 451 -17.09 13.85 10.68
CA ARG A 451 -17.59 12.45 10.61
C ARG A 451 -18.45 12.25 9.37
N PRO A 452 -18.33 11.12 8.66
CA PRO A 452 -19.32 10.72 7.66
C PRO A 452 -20.70 10.53 8.30
N LEU A 453 -21.74 11.04 7.66
CA LEU A 453 -23.13 10.86 8.09
C LEU A 453 -23.68 9.56 7.47
N VAL A 454 -23.58 8.48 8.22
CA VAL A 454 -23.94 7.12 7.80
C VAL A 454 -25.43 7.05 7.45
N VAL A 455 -25.74 6.30 6.38
CA VAL A 455 -27.12 5.97 5.99
C VAL A 455 -27.50 4.63 6.60
N ASP A 456 -28.44 4.62 7.55
CA ASP A 456 -28.83 3.45 8.34
C ASP A 456 -29.10 2.18 7.52
N LYS A 457 -29.72 2.33 6.35
CA LYS A 457 -29.97 1.22 5.42
C LYS A 457 -28.72 0.43 5.05
N TYR A 458 -27.55 1.10 4.99
CA TYR A 458 -26.28 0.52 4.57
C TYR A 458 -25.33 0.24 5.75
N SER A 459 -25.80 0.47 6.99
CA SER A 459 -25.05 0.10 8.20
C SER A 459 -25.19 -1.40 8.46
N THR A 460 -24.06 -2.10 8.44
CA THR A 460 -24.01 -3.54 8.75
C THR A 460 -24.20 -3.78 10.24
N GLN A 461 -23.86 -2.80 11.10
CA GLN A 461 -24.13 -2.84 12.53
C GLN A 461 -25.63 -2.76 12.82
N HIS A 462 -26.35 -1.82 12.22
CA HIS A 462 -27.80 -1.66 12.44
C HIS A 462 -28.59 -2.86 11.90
N ASN A 463 -28.18 -3.40 10.75
CA ASN A 463 -28.83 -4.58 10.17
C ASN A 463 -28.52 -5.85 10.97
N GLY A 464 -27.37 -5.92 11.63
CA GLY A 464 -27.02 -6.97 12.59
C GLY A 464 -26.26 -8.16 12.01
N GLU A 465 -25.73 -8.97 12.93
CA GLU A 465 -25.06 -10.24 12.58
C GLU A 465 -26.00 -11.17 11.81
N ASP A 466 -25.43 -11.97 10.89
CA ASP A 466 -26.14 -12.96 10.07
C ASP A 466 -27.23 -12.33 9.17
N THR A 467 -27.11 -11.03 8.89
CA THR A 467 -28.02 -10.29 8.02
C THR A 467 -27.25 -9.71 6.84
N ASN A 468 -27.70 -10.02 5.61
CA ASN A 468 -27.07 -9.52 4.40
C ASN A 468 -27.50 -8.06 4.13
N THR A 469 -26.58 -7.12 4.32
CA THR A 469 -26.77 -5.71 3.96
C THR A 469 -26.49 -5.53 2.48
N GLN A 470 -27.53 -5.20 1.70
CA GLN A 470 -27.48 -5.18 0.24
C GLN A 470 -27.14 -3.81 -0.35
N ASN A 471 -26.46 -3.85 -1.54
CA ASN A 471 -26.23 -2.69 -2.38
C ASN A 471 -25.40 -1.56 -1.71
N VAL A 472 -24.43 -1.93 -0.89
CA VAL A 472 -23.48 -0.99 -0.27
C VAL A 472 -22.44 -0.56 -1.31
N CYS A 473 -22.20 0.73 -1.46
CA CYS A 473 -21.18 1.29 -2.35
C CYS A 473 -20.29 2.29 -1.57
N PRO A 474 -18.97 2.17 -1.71
CA PRO A 474 -18.23 1.17 -2.49
C PRO A 474 -18.24 -0.22 -1.85
N ALA A 475 -17.71 -1.21 -2.56
CA ALA A 475 -17.37 -2.51 -1.98
C ALA A 475 -16.19 -2.39 -1.00
N ALA A 476 -15.86 -3.46 -0.26
CA ALA A 476 -14.78 -3.49 0.72
C ALA A 476 -13.41 -3.07 0.15
N LEU A 477 -13.11 -3.39 -1.12
CA LEU A 477 -11.90 -2.89 -1.80
C LEU A 477 -11.91 -1.36 -2.07
N GLY A 478 -12.95 -0.65 -1.66
CA GLY A 478 -13.07 0.80 -1.73
C GLY A 478 -13.32 1.36 -3.13
N SER A 479 -13.56 2.68 -3.22
CA SER A 479 -13.52 3.41 -4.50
C SER A 479 -12.09 3.57 -5.03
N LYS A 480 -11.09 3.29 -4.23
CA LYS A 480 -9.66 3.17 -4.54
C LYS A 480 -9.01 2.30 -3.46
N ASP A 481 -8.04 1.50 -3.83
CA ASP A 481 -7.19 0.76 -2.88
C ASP A 481 -5.76 1.35 -2.88
N GLU A 482 -4.74 0.52 -2.75
CA GLU A 482 -3.33 0.91 -2.60
C GLU A 482 -2.72 1.55 -3.86
N GLN A 483 -3.32 1.42 -5.05
CA GLN A 483 -2.78 1.96 -6.30
C GLN A 483 -2.65 3.50 -6.24
N PRO A 484 -1.42 4.07 -6.27
CA PRO A 484 -1.24 5.47 -5.97
C PRO A 484 -1.64 6.41 -7.12
N ALA A 485 -2.29 7.52 -6.76
CA ALA A 485 -2.58 8.61 -7.66
C ALA A 485 -1.31 9.44 -7.97
N SER A 486 -1.40 10.30 -8.99
CA SER A 486 -0.37 11.28 -9.34
C SER A 486 -0.93 12.70 -9.24
N PHE A 487 -0.12 13.65 -8.79
CA PHE A 487 -0.44 15.07 -8.84
C PHE A 487 0.32 15.75 -9.97
N ASP A 488 -0.38 16.49 -10.82
CA ASP A 488 0.24 17.29 -11.87
C ASP A 488 0.29 18.77 -11.49
N PRO A 489 1.49 19.34 -11.22
CA PRO A 489 1.63 20.73 -10.79
C PRO A 489 1.17 21.74 -11.82
N ALA A 490 1.23 21.41 -13.13
CA ALA A 490 0.87 22.34 -14.22
C ALA A 490 -0.65 22.58 -14.28
N THR A 491 -1.46 21.56 -14.01
CA THR A 491 -2.93 21.67 -14.00
C THR A 491 -3.49 21.87 -12.59
N GLY A 492 -2.74 21.48 -11.56
CA GLY A 492 -3.21 21.41 -10.16
C GLY A 492 -4.21 20.28 -9.92
N LEU A 493 -4.23 19.26 -10.79
CA LEU A 493 -5.15 18.14 -10.73
C LEU A 493 -4.47 16.86 -10.24
N PHE A 494 -5.25 16.01 -9.61
CA PHE A 494 -4.85 14.65 -9.21
C PHE A 494 -5.39 13.64 -10.22
N MET A 495 -4.51 12.78 -10.74
CA MET A 495 -4.85 11.69 -11.65
C MET A 495 -5.05 10.43 -10.83
N VAL A 496 -6.29 9.98 -10.68
CA VAL A 496 -6.67 8.96 -9.69
C VAL A 496 -7.20 7.71 -10.36
N PRO A 497 -6.51 6.57 -10.22
CA PRO A 497 -7.06 5.27 -10.59
C PRO A 497 -8.11 4.85 -9.56
N THR A 498 -9.31 4.46 -9.99
CA THR A 498 -10.43 4.17 -9.09
C THR A 498 -11.11 2.84 -9.39
N ASN A 499 -11.84 2.36 -8.38
CA ASN A 499 -12.77 1.25 -8.46
C ASN A 499 -14.20 1.79 -8.52
N HIS A 500 -15.10 1.07 -9.20
CA HIS A 500 -16.52 1.41 -9.35
C HIS A 500 -17.37 0.16 -9.08
N VAL A 501 -17.26 -0.34 -7.83
CA VAL A 501 -17.78 -1.64 -7.41
C VAL A 501 -18.59 -1.47 -6.13
N CYS A 502 -19.73 -2.16 -6.06
CA CYS A 502 -20.59 -2.23 -4.87
C CYS A 502 -20.61 -3.66 -4.34
N MET A 503 -21.20 -3.86 -3.18
CA MET A 503 -21.27 -5.17 -2.53
C MET A 503 -22.59 -5.41 -1.79
N ASP A 504 -22.91 -6.68 -1.60
CA ASP A 504 -23.73 -7.16 -0.52
C ASP A 504 -22.78 -7.70 0.57
N TYR A 505 -23.10 -7.46 1.85
CA TYR A 505 -22.18 -7.72 2.95
C TYR A 505 -22.91 -8.35 4.14
N GLU A 506 -22.44 -9.51 4.60
CA GLU A 506 -23.04 -10.24 5.73
C GLU A 506 -21.99 -10.46 6.83
N PRO A 507 -22.07 -9.73 7.97
CA PRO A 507 -21.19 -9.98 9.10
C PRO A 507 -21.63 -11.24 9.86
N PHE A 508 -20.65 -12.00 10.35
CA PHE A 508 -20.87 -13.18 11.20
C PHE A 508 -19.86 -13.23 12.35
N ARG A 509 -20.21 -13.93 13.42
CA ARG A 509 -19.36 -14.03 14.60
C ARG A 509 -18.15 -14.92 14.35
N VAL A 510 -16.98 -14.45 14.75
CA VAL A 510 -15.70 -15.18 14.68
C VAL A 510 -14.95 -15.06 16.00
N SER A 511 -14.15 -16.07 16.34
CA SER A 511 -13.28 -16.07 17.52
C SER A 511 -11.83 -15.87 17.14
N TYR A 512 -11.11 -15.07 17.92
CA TYR A 512 -9.69 -14.84 17.70
C TYR A 512 -8.86 -16.05 18.07
N THR A 513 -7.96 -16.44 17.19
CA THR A 513 -6.86 -17.36 17.44
C THR A 513 -5.62 -16.85 16.70
N ALA A 514 -4.51 -16.67 17.39
CA ALA A 514 -3.29 -16.11 16.80
C ALA A 514 -2.87 -16.89 15.55
N GLY A 515 -2.57 -16.17 14.46
CA GLY A 515 -2.17 -16.76 13.18
C GLY A 515 -3.29 -17.45 12.40
N GLN A 516 -4.54 -17.34 12.84
CA GLN A 516 -5.71 -17.83 12.12
C GLN A 516 -6.56 -16.66 11.60
N PRO A 517 -7.31 -16.85 10.51
CA PRO A 517 -8.19 -15.82 9.97
C PRO A 517 -9.22 -15.31 11.01
N TYR A 518 -9.30 -14.01 11.15
CA TYR A 518 -10.18 -13.28 12.07
C TYR A 518 -11.02 -12.25 11.32
N VAL A 519 -11.59 -12.63 10.17
CA VAL A 519 -12.34 -11.75 9.25
C VAL A 519 -13.72 -11.43 9.79
N GLY A 520 -14.64 -12.39 9.87
CA GLY A 520 -15.96 -12.22 10.43
C GLY A 520 -16.99 -11.61 9.49
N ALA A 521 -16.79 -11.69 8.18
CA ALA A 521 -17.79 -11.33 7.17
C ALA A 521 -17.63 -12.10 5.87
N THR A 522 -18.72 -12.18 5.09
CA THR A 522 -18.71 -12.55 3.68
C THR A 522 -19.26 -11.40 2.86
N LEU A 523 -18.89 -11.36 1.59
CA LEU A 523 -19.36 -10.33 0.68
C LEU A 523 -19.65 -10.89 -0.72
N GLU A 524 -20.46 -10.17 -1.50
CA GLU A 524 -20.65 -10.40 -2.93
C GLU A 524 -20.40 -9.07 -3.65
N MET A 525 -19.42 -9.04 -4.56
CA MET A 525 -19.05 -7.82 -5.28
C MET A 525 -19.64 -7.80 -6.69
N PHE A 526 -20.10 -6.63 -7.13
CA PHE A 526 -20.67 -6.42 -8.46
C PHE A 526 -20.48 -4.98 -8.95
N PRO A 527 -20.63 -4.72 -10.29
CA PRO A 527 -20.53 -3.38 -10.85
C PRO A 527 -21.49 -2.39 -10.22
N ALA A 528 -21.03 -1.17 -9.95
CA ALA A 528 -21.85 -0.10 -9.35
C ALA A 528 -23.09 0.28 -10.20
N GLY A 529 -23.03 0.07 -11.52
CA GLY A 529 -24.17 0.30 -12.41
C GLY A 529 -25.42 -0.49 -12.07
N LYS A 530 -25.29 -1.64 -11.38
CA LYS A 530 -26.43 -2.39 -10.82
C LYS A 530 -27.20 -1.55 -9.79
N VAL A 531 -26.49 -0.82 -8.93
CA VAL A 531 -27.10 0.03 -7.88
C VAL A 531 -27.56 1.37 -8.42
N LEU A 532 -26.79 1.96 -9.35
CA LEU A 532 -27.15 3.22 -9.98
C LEU A 532 -28.32 3.09 -10.96
N GLY A 533 -28.60 1.88 -11.46
CA GLY A 533 -29.65 1.63 -12.44
C GLY A 533 -29.36 2.19 -13.84
N ASP A 534 -28.11 2.50 -14.13
CA ASP A 534 -27.68 3.05 -15.42
C ASP A 534 -27.31 1.97 -16.46
N GLY A 535 -27.36 0.69 -16.05
CA GLY A 535 -27.10 -0.47 -16.91
C GLY A 535 -25.64 -0.63 -17.33
N THR A 536 -24.70 0.11 -16.72
CA THR A 536 -23.27 -0.02 -17.03
C THR A 536 -22.64 -1.20 -16.27
N ASN A 537 -21.66 -1.86 -16.90
CA ASN A 537 -20.95 -3.00 -16.32
C ASN A 537 -19.46 -2.71 -16.10
N HIS A 538 -19.02 -1.46 -16.25
CA HIS A 538 -17.65 -1.10 -15.94
C HIS A 538 -17.43 -1.09 -14.44
N THR A 539 -16.22 -1.45 -14.00
CA THR A 539 -15.89 -1.55 -12.57
C THR A 539 -14.70 -0.71 -12.17
N GLY A 540 -14.21 0.15 -13.05
CA GLY A 540 -13.16 1.12 -12.78
C GLY A 540 -13.37 2.42 -13.53
N ASN A 541 -12.72 3.46 -13.02
CA ASN A 541 -12.54 4.72 -13.72
C ASN A 541 -11.11 5.22 -13.53
N PHE A 542 -10.63 6.01 -14.48
CA PHE A 542 -9.45 6.84 -14.30
C PHE A 542 -9.89 8.29 -14.35
N ILE A 543 -9.77 9.02 -13.24
CA ILE A 543 -10.34 10.36 -13.10
C ILE A 543 -9.27 11.44 -12.90
N ALA A 544 -9.58 12.68 -13.30
CA ALA A 544 -8.89 13.87 -12.81
C ALA A 544 -9.74 14.53 -11.73
N TRP A 545 -9.12 14.80 -10.59
CA TRP A 545 -9.75 15.40 -9.42
C TRP A 545 -9.15 16.75 -9.08
N ASP A 546 -10.02 17.75 -8.87
CA ASP A 546 -9.63 19.05 -8.31
C ASP A 546 -9.90 19.06 -6.79
N ALA A 547 -8.84 18.89 -6.00
CA ALA A 547 -8.93 18.83 -4.54
C ALA A 547 -9.28 20.17 -3.87
N ARG A 548 -9.19 21.28 -4.61
CA ARG A 548 -9.57 22.62 -4.14
C ARG A 548 -11.09 22.80 -4.09
N THR A 549 -11.77 22.11 -5.02
CA THR A 549 -13.22 22.23 -5.20
C THR A 549 -13.99 20.95 -4.86
N GLY A 550 -13.28 19.83 -4.68
CA GLY A 550 -13.89 18.53 -4.45
C GLY A 550 -14.69 18.00 -5.65
N LYS A 551 -14.15 18.16 -6.88
CA LYS A 551 -14.86 17.78 -8.10
C LYS A 551 -14.03 16.96 -9.06
N ILE A 552 -14.68 15.99 -9.71
CA ILE A 552 -14.15 15.30 -10.88
C ILE A 552 -14.18 16.28 -12.06
N VAL A 553 -13.02 16.46 -12.71
CA VAL A 553 -12.87 17.32 -13.91
C VAL A 553 -13.15 16.53 -15.19
N TRP A 554 -12.61 15.32 -15.27
CA TRP A 554 -12.92 14.37 -16.34
C TRP A 554 -12.82 12.93 -15.80
N SER A 555 -13.43 11.96 -16.48
CA SER A 555 -13.47 10.56 -16.10
C SER A 555 -13.45 9.66 -17.33
N ASN A 556 -12.56 8.67 -17.33
CA ASN A 556 -12.50 7.60 -18.32
C ASN A 556 -12.97 6.30 -17.67
N LYS A 557 -13.97 5.65 -18.29
CA LYS A 557 -14.48 4.34 -17.82
C LYS A 557 -13.50 3.23 -18.21
N GLU A 558 -13.22 2.34 -17.25
CA GLU A 558 -12.42 1.13 -17.46
C GLU A 558 -13.27 -0.12 -17.19
N GLN A 559 -13.11 -1.15 -18.01
CA GLN A 559 -13.90 -2.37 -17.89
C GLN A 559 -13.75 -3.00 -16.51
N PHE A 560 -12.52 -3.09 -16.01
CA PHE A 560 -12.18 -3.52 -14.66
C PHE A 560 -11.65 -2.33 -13.85
N SER A 561 -11.51 -2.51 -12.53
CA SER A 561 -10.87 -1.53 -11.65
C SER A 561 -9.53 -1.07 -12.21
N ALA A 562 -9.25 0.23 -12.14
CA ALA A 562 -7.94 0.77 -12.47
C ALA A 562 -7.00 0.51 -11.28
N TRP A 563 -6.28 -0.60 -11.30
CA TRP A 563 -5.48 -1.10 -10.14
C TRP A 563 -3.98 -0.81 -10.25
N SER A 564 -3.58 0.07 -11.13
CA SER A 564 -2.16 0.46 -11.35
C SER A 564 -1.93 1.90 -10.95
N GLY A 565 -0.84 2.17 -10.23
CA GLY A 565 -0.46 3.54 -9.89
C GLY A 565 -0.12 4.39 -11.12
N ALA A 566 -0.61 5.63 -11.11
CA ALA A 566 -0.41 6.59 -12.18
C ALA A 566 0.93 7.34 -12.07
N VAL A 567 1.42 7.89 -13.19
CA VAL A 567 2.52 8.87 -13.25
C VAL A 567 2.21 9.96 -14.26
N SER A 568 2.30 11.21 -13.86
CA SER A 568 2.20 12.38 -14.74
C SER A 568 3.59 12.94 -15.08
N THR A 569 3.69 13.66 -16.22
CA THR A 569 4.96 14.23 -16.68
C THR A 569 4.79 15.65 -17.18
N ASP A 570 5.89 16.43 -17.17
CA ASP A 570 5.93 17.77 -17.79
C ASP A 570 5.70 17.75 -19.31
N GLY A 571 5.66 16.56 -19.93
CA GLY A 571 5.20 16.38 -21.31
C GLY A 571 3.68 16.51 -21.51
N GLY A 572 2.92 16.73 -20.43
CA GLY A 572 1.46 16.83 -20.44
C GLY A 572 0.75 15.48 -20.61
N VAL A 573 1.42 14.40 -20.33
CA VAL A 573 0.92 13.02 -20.49
C VAL A 573 0.90 12.32 -19.12
N THR A 574 -0.19 11.61 -18.86
CA THR A 574 -0.31 10.73 -17.69
C THR A 574 -0.42 9.28 -18.13
N PHE A 575 0.35 8.40 -17.48
CA PHE A 575 0.36 6.96 -17.74
C PHE A 575 -0.27 6.19 -16.59
N TYR A 576 -0.98 5.10 -16.91
CA TYR A 576 -1.51 4.11 -15.95
C TYR A 576 -1.70 2.76 -16.64
N GLY A 577 -1.89 1.70 -15.84
CA GLY A 577 -2.14 0.35 -16.34
C GLY A 577 -3.58 -0.10 -16.09
N THR A 578 -4.02 -1.15 -16.81
CA THR A 578 -5.32 -1.78 -16.60
C THR A 578 -5.17 -3.27 -16.22
N LEU A 579 -6.18 -3.83 -15.57
CA LEU A 579 -6.19 -5.25 -15.19
C LEU A 579 -6.17 -6.19 -16.39
N GLU A 580 -6.71 -5.75 -17.54
CA GLU A 580 -6.58 -6.53 -18.77
C GLU A 580 -5.15 -6.55 -19.31
N GLY A 581 -4.29 -5.63 -18.86
CA GLY A 581 -2.88 -5.55 -19.23
C GLY A 581 -2.55 -4.46 -20.25
N TYR A 582 -3.36 -3.43 -20.37
CA TYR A 582 -3.00 -2.28 -21.22
C TYR A 582 -2.22 -1.24 -20.41
N LEU A 583 -1.02 -0.88 -20.87
CA LEU A 583 -0.43 0.41 -20.53
C LEU A 583 -1.14 1.46 -21.37
N LYS A 584 -1.73 2.45 -20.72
CA LYS A 584 -2.42 3.58 -21.35
C LYS A 584 -1.69 4.89 -21.07
N ALA A 585 -1.81 5.83 -22.02
CA ALA A 585 -1.42 7.22 -21.83
C ALA A 585 -2.58 8.12 -22.20
N VAL A 586 -2.83 9.13 -21.38
CA VAL A 586 -3.87 10.13 -21.60
C VAL A 586 -3.26 11.53 -21.56
N ASP A 587 -3.90 12.46 -22.29
CA ASP A 587 -3.66 13.89 -22.10
C ASP A 587 -4.08 14.29 -20.68
N THR A 588 -3.14 14.80 -19.89
CA THR A 588 -3.35 15.09 -18.47
C THR A 588 -4.50 16.07 -18.22
N LYS A 589 -4.67 17.04 -19.10
CA LYS A 589 -5.69 18.10 -18.96
C LYS A 589 -7.10 17.65 -19.31
N THR A 590 -7.23 16.80 -20.34
CA THR A 590 -8.53 16.47 -20.95
C THR A 590 -8.98 15.02 -20.73
N GLY A 591 -8.08 14.13 -20.29
CA GLY A 591 -8.35 12.70 -20.19
C GLY A 591 -8.38 11.96 -21.52
N LYS A 592 -8.15 12.63 -22.67
CA LYS A 592 -8.17 11.98 -23.98
C LYS A 592 -7.13 10.86 -24.05
N GLU A 593 -7.54 9.63 -24.39
CA GLU A 593 -6.62 8.53 -24.65
C GLU A 593 -5.73 8.85 -25.86
N LEU A 594 -4.42 8.81 -25.68
CA LEU A 594 -3.40 9.10 -26.67
C LEU A 594 -2.64 7.86 -27.13
N TYR A 595 -2.57 6.85 -26.25
CA TYR A 595 -1.81 5.63 -26.49
C TYR A 595 -2.34 4.49 -25.64
N LYS A 596 -2.24 3.25 -26.17
CA LYS A 596 -2.40 2.01 -25.42
C LYS A 596 -1.55 0.90 -26.02
N TYR A 597 -1.01 0.05 -25.14
CA TYR A 597 -0.21 -1.11 -25.52
C TYR A 597 -0.55 -2.29 -24.61
N LYS A 598 -0.80 -3.48 -25.20
CA LYS A 598 -1.10 -4.71 -24.48
C LYS A 598 0.19 -5.37 -23.99
N THR A 599 0.39 -5.47 -22.69
CA THR A 599 1.48 -6.20 -22.04
C THR A 599 1.13 -7.69 -21.88
N PRO A 600 2.12 -8.55 -21.55
CA PRO A 600 1.87 -9.99 -21.42
C PRO A 600 0.89 -10.41 -20.32
N SER A 601 0.70 -9.60 -19.29
CA SER A 601 -0.20 -9.86 -18.15
C SER A 601 -0.94 -8.60 -17.74
N GLY A 602 -1.95 -8.74 -16.86
CA GLY A 602 -2.61 -7.60 -16.22
C GLY A 602 -1.62 -6.74 -15.46
N ILE A 603 -1.90 -5.44 -15.40
CA ILE A 603 -1.03 -4.46 -14.75
C ILE A 603 -1.67 -4.04 -13.44
N ILE A 604 -1.01 -4.39 -12.34
CA ILE A 604 -1.24 -3.86 -10.99
C ILE A 604 0.02 -3.14 -10.47
N GLY A 605 1.11 -3.20 -11.24
CA GLY A 605 2.35 -2.49 -10.97
C GLY A 605 2.22 -0.98 -11.22
N ASN A 606 3.00 -0.21 -10.49
CA ASN A 606 2.99 1.24 -10.60
C ASN A 606 3.85 1.70 -11.78
N VAL A 607 3.28 2.51 -12.67
CA VAL A 607 4.04 3.08 -13.78
C VAL A 607 5.05 4.11 -13.26
N MET A 608 6.26 4.13 -13.82
CA MET A 608 7.30 5.12 -13.51
C MET A 608 8.04 5.55 -14.78
N THR A 609 8.76 6.66 -14.70
CA THR A 609 9.57 7.17 -15.82
C THR A 609 10.93 7.64 -15.34
N TYR A 610 11.94 7.49 -16.21
CA TYR A 610 13.33 7.88 -15.94
C TYR A 610 14.05 8.26 -17.24
N GLU A 611 15.23 8.85 -17.14
CA GLU A 611 16.10 9.11 -18.27
C GLU A 611 17.42 8.34 -18.11
N SER A 612 17.86 7.64 -19.15
CA SER A 612 19.18 7.03 -19.24
C SER A 612 19.78 7.30 -20.62
N ALA A 613 21.07 7.60 -20.68
CA ALA A 613 21.78 7.94 -21.90
C ALA A 613 21.10 9.04 -22.76
N GLY A 614 20.43 10.00 -22.11
CA GLY A 614 19.74 11.11 -22.78
C GLY A 614 18.38 10.77 -23.39
N LYS A 615 17.84 9.57 -23.11
CA LYS A 615 16.55 9.11 -23.62
C LYS A 615 15.59 8.86 -22.46
N GLN A 616 14.36 9.38 -22.59
CA GLN A 616 13.29 9.11 -21.61
C GLN A 616 12.68 7.73 -21.84
N TYR A 617 12.46 7.02 -20.73
CA TYR A 617 11.81 5.71 -20.67
C TYR A 617 10.60 5.75 -19.77
N VAL A 618 9.61 4.90 -20.08
CA VAL A 618 8.47 4.58 -19.22
C VAL A 618 8.54 3.09 -18.89
N ALA A 619 8.49 2.74 -17.62
CA ALA A 619 8.61 1.37 -17.18
C ALA A 619 7.39 0.92 -16.36
N VAL A 620 6.96 -0.32 -16.57
CA VAL A 620 5.87 -0.92 -15.81
C VAL A 620 6.06 -2.43 -15.67
N LEU A 621 5.73 -2.95 -14.49
CA LEU A 621 5.63 -4.38 -14.22
C LEU A 621 4.22 -4.87 -14.58
N SER A 622 4.15 -5.93 -15.39
CA SER A 622 2.91 -6.65 -15.68
C SER A 622 2.96 -8.04 -15.05
N GLY A 623 2.05 -8.27 -14.13
CA GLY A 623 1.85 -9.51 -13.40
C GLY A 623 0.61 -9.33 -12.55
N VAL A 624 -0.52 -9.91 -13.00
CA VAL A 624 -1.81 -9.79 -12.33
C VAL A 624 -1.81 -10.59 -11.02
N GLY A 625 -2.43 -10.05 -9.99
CA GLY A 625 -2.56 -10.59 -8.65
C GLY A 625 -3.17 -9.55 -7.72
N GLY A 626 -2.76 -9.53 -6.46
CA GLY A 626 -3.40 -8.70 -5.45
C GLY A 626 -4.86 -9.07 -5.24
N TRP A 627 -5.65 -8.24 -4.58
CA TRP A 627 -7.06 -8.56 -4.36
C TRP A 627 -7.83 -8.71 -5.68
N ALA A 628 -7.69 -7.77 -6.60
CA ALA A 628 -8.39 -7.82 -7.89
C ALA A 628 -8.02 -9.04 -8.75
N GLY A 629 -6.84 -9.62 -8.54
CA GLY A 629 -6.35 -10.80 -9.26
C GLY A 629 -6.35 -12.10 -8.45
N ILE A 630 -6.93 -12.12 -7.23
CA ILE A 630 -6.85 -13.28 -6.33
C ILE A 630 -7.45 -14.55 -6.94
N GLY A 631 -8.50 -14.43 -7.74
CA GLY A 631 -9.09 -15.54 -8.46
C GLY A 631 -8.07 -16.25 -9.35
N LEU A 632 -7.32 -15.50 -10.16
CA LEU A 632 -6.27 -16.04 -11.02
C LEU A 632 -5.10 -16.58 -10.19
N ALA A 633 -4.65 -15.84 -9.17
CA ALA A 633 -3.50 -16.21 -8.34
C ALA A 633 -3.74 -17.49 -7.55
N ALA A 634 -4.97 -17.71 -7.06
CA ALA A 634 -5.37 -18.88 -6.28
C ALA A 634 -6.07 -19.99 -7.10
N GLY A 635 -6.29 -19.79 -8.39
CA GLY A 635 -6.99 -20.74 -9.25
C GLY A 635 -8.50 -20.83 -8.98
N LEU A 636 -9.11 -19.74 -8.50
CA LEU A 636 -10.54 -19.63 -8.23
C LEU A 636 -11.27 -19.03 -9.45
N SER A 637 -12.50 -19.44 -9.69
CA SER A 637 -13.23 -19.05 -10.90
C SER A 637 -14.68 -18.59 -10.65
N LYS A 638 -15.20 -18.76 -9.43
CA LYS A 638 -16.58 -18.39 -9.09
C LYS A 638 -16.59 -17.14 -8.22
N SER A 639 -17.53 -16.25 -8.48
CA SER A 639 -17.64 -14.96 -7.78
C SER A 639 -17.78 -15.08 -6.25
N ASN A 640 -18.39 -16.16 -5.76
CA ASN A 640 -18.63 -16.40 -4.33
C ASN A 640 -17.46 -17.15 -3.62
N GLU A 641 -16.38 -17.48 -4.32
CA GLU A 641 -15.19 -18.11 -3.72
C GLU A 641 -14.36 -17.08 -2.94
N GLY A 642 -13.57 -17.55 -1.96
CA GLY A 642 -12.74 -16.71 -1.10
C GLY A 642 -13.55 -15.75 -0.22
N LEU A 643 -14.66 -16.19 0.37
CA LEU A 643 -15.62 -15.35 1.10
C LEU A 643 -16.22 -14.22 0.23
N GLY A 644 -16.25 -14.41 -1.11
CA GLY A 644 -16.69 -13.42 -2.08
C GLY A 644 -15.59 -12.51 -2.61
N ALA A 645 -14.34 -12.67 -2.18
CA ALA A 645 -13.22 -11.84 -2.62
C ALA A 645 -12.93 -11.93 -4.12
N VAL A 646 -13.25 -13.07 -4.80
CA VAL A 646 -13.14 -13.20 -6.26
C VAL A 646 -14.14 -12.27 -6.96
N GLY A 647 -15.38 -12.19 -6.47
CA GLY A 647 -16.39 -11.23 -6.85
C GLY A 647 -16.49 -10.96 -8.35
N ASN A 648 -16.55 -9.69 -8.69
CA ASN A 648 -16.66 -9.20 -10.07
C ASN A 648 -15.47 -9.56 -10.98
N TYR A 649 -14.33 -9.96 -10.40
CA TYR A 649 -13.10 -10.24 -11.16
C TYR A 649 -12.99 -11.68 -11.67
N ALA A 650 -13.98 -12.53 -11.43
CA ALA A 650 -14.02 -13.92 -11.94
C ALA A 650 -13.83 -13.99 -13.46
N SER A 651 -14.34 -13.01 -14.21
CA SER A 651 -14.22 -12.94 -15.67
C SER A 651 -12.85 -12.45 -16.17
N LEU A 652 -11.96 -11.97 -15.29
CA LEU A 652 -10.66 -11.42 -15.67
C LEU A 652 -9.76 -12.44 -16.38
N ALA A 653 -9.94 -13.73 -16.07
CA ALA A 653 -9.26 -14.84 -16.73
C ALA A 653 -9.50 -14.92 -18.27
N ASN A 654 -10.57 -14.29 -18.77
CA ASN A 654 -10.86 -14.22 -20.21
C ASN A 654 -10.00 -13.16 -20.93
N TYR A 655 -9.30 -12.29 -20.19
CA TYR A 655 -8.57 -11.15 -20.74
C TYR A 655 -7.07 -11.23 -20.49
N THR A 656 -6.64 -11.90 -19.43
CA THR A 656 -5.24 -11.96 -19.01
C THR A 656 -4.93 -13.27 -18.28
N ALA A 657 -3.63 -13.52 -18.06
CA ALA A 657 -3.11 -14.65 -17.30
C ALA A 657 -2.02 -14.16 -16.34
N LEU A 658 -1.61 -15.00 -15.38
CA LEU A 658 -0.49 -14.72 -14.49
C LEU A 658 0.75 -14.36 -15.29
N GLY A 659 1.56 -13.44 -14.79
CA GLY A 659 2.78 -12.97 -15.42
C GLY A 659 3.79 -12.45 -14.39
N GLY A 660 4.87 -11.91 -14.92
CA GLY A 660 5.94 -11.31 -14.13
C GLY A 660 6.98 -10.70 -15.07
N VAL A 661 6.58 -9.67 -15.81
CA VAL A 661 7.43 -9.04 -16.83
C VAL A 661 7.51 -7.54 -16.61
N LEU A 662 8.72 -7.04 -16.49
CA LEU A 662 9.01 -5.61 -16.65
C LEU A 662 9.03 -5.31 -18.15
N THR A 663 8.26 -4.32 -18.57
CA THR A 663 8.34 -3.76 -19.93
C THR A 663 8.76 -2.30 -19.85
N VAL A 664 9.79 -1.94 -20.57
CA VAL A 664 10.31 -0.58 -20.65
C VAL A 664 10.07 -0.05 -22.06
N PHE A 665 9.45 1.11 -22.14
CA PHE A 665 9.03 1.77 -23.38
C PHE A 665 9.89 3.00 -23.64
N ALA A 666 10.10 3.31 -24.92
CA ALA A 666 10.74 4.53 -25.36
C ALA A 666 10.23 4.96 -26.73
N LEU A 667 10.49 6.20 -27.13
CA LEU A 667 10.31 6.64 -28.49
C LEU A 667 11.33 5.92 -29.40
N PRO A 668 10.98 5.62 -30.67
CA PRO A 668 11.96 5.11 -31.64
C PRO A 668 13.12 6.09 -31.83
N ASN A 669 14.28 5.58 -32.28
CA ASN A 669 15.46 6.39 -32.60
C ASN A 669 15.20 7.26 -33.84
#